data_db27c0627d44abff94bc2e0f20a7a41c
#
_entry.id   db27c0627d44abff94bc2e0f20a7a41c
#
_cell.length_a   1.000
_cell.length_b   1.000
_cell.length_c   1.000
_cell.angle_alpha   90.00
_cell.angle_beta   90.00
_cell.angle_gamma   90.00
#
_symmetry.space_group_name_H-M   'P 1'
#
loop_
_entity.id
_entity.type
_entity.pdbx_description
1 polymer ?
#
loop_
_entity_poly.entity_id
_entity_poly.type
_entity_poly.pdbx_seq_one_letter_code
_entity_poly.pdbx_strand_id
1 'polypeptide(L)'
;MTTSVVRVPEPGQLVDVRLRRYVVVDVVQGTVPIESPGKARPLLHPQSQHLVLLNSVEDDDLGEELQVIWEIEPGVNVVERNALPTPVGFDSPQRLDTFLHAVRWGAVSSADIKELQSPFRSGVELEDYQLDPVVRAIQMPRANLLIADDVGLGKTIEAGLVCQELIIRHRARKILIVCPAALQVQWRDQMRDKFGLEFRIIDSTFLKELRRTRGLRVNPWTHFPRLITSIDFLKRERPLRLFSEILPPSGEPSYPRTFDLLIVDEAHNIAPSGRGQYATDSQRTLAMRRLAPHFEHKLFLSATPHNGYSESFTALLELLDNQRFARGIKVNQAQLHAVMVRRLKSELPPRWDGTPRFPQRKLDPIEVDYTTTERAAHRLLQEYTRSRLETNDATEKYATEFVLKLLKKRLFSSPEAFAITLRQHEESLANARRAVRPAFRASMGILRRQIEQTEEEADNDEELEDANTTALEIATPLFREPSTSERHLLTQMRNWAAEARTRPDCKTSQLLRWLHETIKPNGAWSSERVIIFTEYRATQKWLLDLLEREGLAEPERLLTLYGGMKTEEREKIKAAFQADPRESPVRILLATDAASEGIDLQNHCHRLIHYEIPWNPNRLEQRNGRIDRHGQRASEVNIYHFVSSKFRNAPIGLDNAHLNVGELDDDLEFLMRAARKVESIREDLGKVGPVIAEQVEHAMLGRRTRLDTAAAEEKAAPLRRLLRVERRLKEQIEKLHVQLQESRQELQLTPQNVQAVVETALELAGQPSLQPVMLPDPDGERPAIPAFIVPELRGSWGAVKEGLEHPYTRQDRPIVFDHEVASGRDDVVLAHLNHRLVSMSLRLLRAEVWSPDSRRKLYRVTARIVPNLALDTPAVIAHGRLLLLGGDNQRLHEELIVAGGFLREGRFVRMNVGQVQQALNAASASSVSPQV
;
A
#
# COMPACT_ATOMS: atom_id res chain seq x y z
N MET A 1 -13.32 29.07 48.63
CA MET A 1 -13.24 27.81 47.88
C MET A 1 -11.84 27.75 47.31
N THR A 2 -10.95 26.99 47.93
CA THR A 2 -9.58 26.75 47.47
C THR A 2 -9.69 25.93 46.20
N THR A 3 -9.33 26.48 45.05
CA THR A 3 -9.14 25.77 43.81
C THR A 3 -8.01 24.77 44.05
N SER A 4 -8.36 23.51 44.23
CA SER A 4 -7.39 22.42 44.19
C SER A 4 -6.79 22.46 42.78
N VAL A 5 -5.49 22.67 42.69
CA VAL A 5 -4.75 22.53 41.42
C VAL A 5 -4.96 21.08 40.98
N VAL A 6 -5.75 20.87 39.96
CA VAL A 6 -5.95 19.54 39.39
C VAL A 6 -4.60 19.11 38.83
N ARG A 7 -3.99 18.06 39.41
CA ARG A 7 -2.72 17.53 38.93
C ARG A 7 -2.91 16.92 37.56
N VAL A 8 -2.13 17.39 36.59
CA VAL A 8 -2.12 16.83 35.21
C VAL A 8 -1.50 15.45 35.24
N PRO A 9 -2.13 14.42 34.65
CA PRO A 9 -1.60 13.09 34.65
C PRO A 9 -0.42 12.96 33.68
N GLU A 10 0.39 11.93 33.85
CA GLU A 10 1.50 11.59 32.99
C GLU A 10 1.13 10.39 32.09
N PRO A 11 1.66 10.29 30.86
CA PRO A 11 1.47 9.11 30.05
C PRO A 11 1.83 7.81 30.78
N GLY A 12 0.91 6.81 30.67
CA GLY A 12 1.05 5.53 31.37
C GLY A 12 0.46 5.50 32.79
N GLN A 13 0.02 6.62 33.35
CA GLN A 13 -0.69 6.65 34.63
C GLN A 13 -2.13 6.15 34.49
N LEU A 14 -2.65 5.58 35.57
CA LEU A 14 -4.05 5.22 35.69
C LEU A 14 -4.84 6.44 36.20
N VAL A 15 -5.97 6.71 35.56
CA VAL A 15 -6.85 7.81 35.94
C VAL A 15 -8.29 7.34 36.04
N ASP A 16 -9.06 7.91 36.94
CA ASP A 16 -10.51 7.77 36.96
C ASP A 16 -11.12 8.98 36.23
N VAL A 17 -11.94 8.73 35.19
CA VAL A 17 -12.68 9.75 34.44
C VAL A 17 -14.10 9.24 34.24
N ARG A 18 -15.10 10.06 34.55
CA ARG A 18 -16.54 9.72 34.46
C ARG A 18 -16.89 8.41 35.20
N LEU A 19 -16.27 8.20 36.37
CA LEU A 19 -16.41 6.97 37.17
C LEU A 19 -15.89 5.70 36.51
N ARG A 20 -15.13 5.80 35.40
CA ARG A 20 -14.48 4.71 34.71
C ARG A 20 -12.98 4.89 34.78
N ARG A 21 -12.27 3.77 34.58
CA ARG A 21 -10.82 3.73 34.69
C ARG A 21 -10.16 3.67 33.33
N TYR A 22 -9.13 4.51 33.18
CA TYR A 22 -8.37 4.67 31.94
C TYR A 22 -6.88 4.69 32.20
N VAL A 23 -6.08 4.24 31.22
CA VAL A 23 -4.65 4.51 31.14
C VAL A 23 -4.43 5.73 30.26
N VAL A 24 -3.62 6.67 30.74
CA VAL A 24 -3.21 7.83 29.98
C VAL A 24 -2.26 7.38 28.85
N VAL A 25 -2.66 7.60 27.62
CA VAL A 25 -1.85 7.29 26.44
C VAL A 25 -0.92 8.45 26.15
N ASP A 26 -1.47 9.68 26.22
CA ASP A 26 -0.76 10.89 25.85
C ASP A 26 -1.37 12.12 26.49
N VAL A 27 -0.54 13.16 26.66
CA VAL A 27 -0.94 14.45 27.22
C VAL A 27 -0.40 15.57 26.34
N VAL A 28 -1.29 16.33 25.71
CA VAL A 28 -0.93 17.44 24.83
C VAL A 28 -1.29 18.75 25.51
N GLN A 29 -0.30 19.57 25.78
CA GLN A 29 -0.51 20.91 26.34
C GLN A 29 -0.99 21.86 25.24
N GLY A 30 -2.11 22.50 25.44
CA GLY A 30 -2.67 23.54 24.57
C GLY A 30 -2.84 24.86 25.34
N THR A 31 -2.71 25.98 24.66
CA THR A 31 -3.08 27.29 25.18
C THR A 31 -4.38 27.71 24.51
N VAL A 32 -5.45 27.85 25.28
CA VAL A 32 -6.72 28.41 24.78
C VAL A 32 -6.78 29.87 25.15
N PRO A 33 -6.94 30.81 24.20
CA PRO A 33 -7.24 32.21 24.52
C PRO A 33 -8.65 32.25 25.11
N ILE A 34 -8.77 32.73 26.34
CA ILE A 34 -10.07 32.97 26.98
C ILE A 34 -10.56 34.33 26.48
N GLU A 35 -11.35 34.34 25.43
CA GLU A 35 -12.18 35.49 25.11
C GLU A 35 -13.45 35.45 25.98
N SER A 36 -13.47 36.24 27.01
CA SER A 36 -14.72 36.55 27.75
C SER A 36 -15.42 37.70 27.04
N PRO A 37 -16.61 37.49 26.43
CA PRO A 37 -17.36 38.61 25.85
C PRO A 37 -17.77 39.56 26.95
N GLY A 38 -17.17 40.74 27.01
CA GLY A 38 -17.71 41.87 27.77
C GLY A 38 -16.89 42.43 28.90
N LYS A 39 -15.71 41.98 29.25
CA LYS A 39 -14.85 42.66 30.23
C LYS A 39 -13.38 42.65 29.82
N ALA A 40 -12.90 43.81 29.37
CA ALA A 40 -11.52 44.10 29.14
C ALA A 40 -10.71 44.10 30.44
N ARG A 41 -10.22 42.96 30.90
CA ARG A 41 -9.05 42.85 31.77
C ARG A 41 -8.12 41.78 31.17
N PRO A 42 -6.88 42.12 30.81
CA PRO A 42 -5.92 41.12 30.43
C PRO A 42 -5.67 40.19 31.61
N LEU A 43 -6.07 38.94 31.51
CA LEU A 43 -5.60 37.92 32.44
C LEU A 43 -4.10 37.70 32.14
N LEU A 44 -3.27 37.97 33.13
CA LEU A 44 -1.81 38.00 33.05
C LEU A 44 -1.15 36.64 32.79
N HIS A 45 -1.91 35.52 32.73
CA HIS A 45 -1.39 34.22 32.39
C HIS A 45 -2.43 33.42 31.58
N PRO A 46 -2.08 32.94 30.36
CA PRO A 46 -2.92 31.97 29.68
C PRO A 46 -3.00 30.71 30.56
N GLN A 47 -4.20 30.27 30.90
CA GLN A 47 -4.37 28.98 31.56
C GLN A 47 -4.03 27.91 30.53
N SER A 48 -2.98 27.12 30.79
CA SER A 48 -2.68 25.94 29.98
C SER A 48 -3.79 24.91 30.21
N GLN A 49 -4.32 24.38 29.12
CA GLN A 49 -5.24 23.26 29.12
C GLN A 49 -4.54 22.04 28.54
N HIS A 50 -4.84 20.88 29.10
CA HIS A 50 -4.23 19.64 28.66
C HIS A 50 -5.28 18.73 28.01
N LEU A 51 -5.11 18.44 26.75
CA LEU A 51 -5.84 17.37 26.07
C LEU A 51 -5.19 16.05 26.45
N VAL A 52 -5.93 15.22 27.18
CA VAL A 52 -5.46 13.91 27.63
C VAL A 52 -6.12 12.84 26.79
N LEU A 53 -5.31 12.00 26.18
CA LEU A 53 -5.72 10.83 25.42
C LEU A 53 -5.73 9.63 26.36
N LEU A 54 -6.86 8.96 26.43
CA LEU A 54 -7.15 7.91 27.41
C LEU A 54 -7.56 6.63 26.69
N ASN A 55 -7.09 5.48 27.19
CA ASN A 55 -7.59 4.16 26.78
C ASN A 55 -8.30 3.51 27.98
N SER A 56 -9.54 3.08 27.76
CA SER A 56 -10.30 2.35 28.78
C SER A 56 -9.61 1.03 29.15
N VAL A 57 -9.63 0.72 30.45
CA VAL A 57 -9.18 -0.56 31.02
C VAL A 57 -10.33 -1.35 31.66
N GLU A 58 -11.55 -0.85 31.53
CA GLU A 58 -12.73 -1.56 32.01
C GLU A 58 -13.12 -2.67 31.03
N ASP A 59 -13.63 -3.80 31.55
CA ASP A 59 -13.88 -5.01 30.77
C ASP A 59 -14.92 -4.82 29.64
N ASP A 60 -15.86 -3.89 29.81
CA ASP A 60 -16.92 -3.58 28.84
C ASP A 60 -16.49 -2.62 27.72
N ASP A 61 -15.44 -1.82 27.97
CA ASP A 61 -14.94 -0.80 27.03
C ASP A 61 -13.42 -0.94 26.80
N LEU A 62 -12.81 -2.06 27.06
CA LEU A 62 -11.36 -2.21 27.06
C LEU A 62 -10.73 -1.80 25.71
N GLY A 63 -9.87 -0.78 25.78
CA GLY A 63 -9.17 -0.23 24.62
C GLY A 63 -9.93 0.85 23.86
N GLU A 64 -11.13 1.22 24.26
CA GLU A 64 -11.79 2.41 23.70
C GLU A 64 -11.00 3.68 24.03
N GLU A 65 -10.80 4.53 23.02
CA GLU A 65 -10.10 5.80 23.14
C GLU A 65 -11.06 6.91 23.58
N LEU A 66 -10.72 7.61 24.65
CA LEU A 66 -11.41 8.79 25.13
C LEU A 66 -10.46 9.99 25.14
N GLN A 67 -10.89 11.13 24.65
CA GLN A 67 -10.15 12.38 24.69
C GLN A 67 -10.88 13.35 25.61
N VAL A 68 -10.19 13.89 26.60
CA VAL A 68 -10.75 14.86 27.55
C VAL A 68 -9.84 16.06 27.69
N ILE A 69 -10.42 17.23 27.99
CA ILE A 69 -9.65 18.40 28.46
C ILE A 69 -9.61 18.30 29.97
N TRP A 70 -8.43 17.95 30.49
CA TRP A 70 -8.25 17.53 31.88
C TRP A 70 -8.79 18.49 32.92
N GLU A 71 -8.57 19.79 32.75
CA GLU A 71 -8.90 20.83 33.73
C GLU A 71 -10.41 21.13 33.81
N ILE A 72 -11.16 20.79 32.78
CA ILE A 72 -12.60 21.05 32.70
C ILE A 72 -13.45 19.78 32.79
N GLU A 73 -12.85 18.60 32.72
CA GLU A 73 -13.57 17.35 32.85
C GLU A 73 -13.97 17.09 34.31
N PRO A 74 -15.26 16.89 34.63
CA PRO A 74 -15.71 16.71 36.00
C PRO A 74 -15.26 15.36 36.59
N GLY A 75 -14.79 15.37 37.83
CA GLY A 75 -14.50 14.15 38.59
C GLY A 75 -13.25 13.39 38.14
N VAL A 76 -12.33 14.07 37.46
CA VAL A 76 -11.03 13.46 37.12
C VAL A 76 -10.18 13.27 38.36
N ASN A 77 -9.52 12.14 38.44
CA ASN A 77 -8.59 11.83 39.51
C ASN A 77 -7.42 10.98 38.98
N VAL A 78 -6.22 11.35 39.39
CA VAL A 78 -5.01 10.53 39.10
C VAL A 78 -4.92 9.48 40.22
N VAL A 79 -4.99 8.21 39.82
CA VAL A 79 -4.85 7.08 40.74
C VAL A 79 -3.36 6.84 40.98
N GLU A 80 -2.77 7.56 41.91
CA GLU A 80 -1.36 7.35 42.30
C GLU A 80 -1.22 6.60 43.59
N ARG A 81 -0.40 5.59 43.56
CA ARG A 81 0.40 5.13 44.70
C ARG A 81 1.76 4.69 44.19
N ASN A 82 2.78 5.48 44.42
CA ASN A 82 4.20 5.12 44.28
C ASN A 82 4.62 4.18 45.42
N ALA A 83 3.91 3.10 45.63
CA ALA A 83 4.26 2.15 46.67
C ALA A 83 4.89 0.94 46.05
N LEU A 84 6.03 0.51 46.62
CA LEU A 84 6.56 -0.80 46.32
C LEU A 84 5.47 -1.85 46.53
N PRO A 85 5.42 -2.93 45.74
CA PRO A 85 4.42 -3.97 45.96
C PRO A 85 4.56 -4.53 47.40
N THR A 86 3.47 -4.49 48.14
CA THR A 86 3.42 -5.08 49.49
C THR A 86 3.26 -6.60 49.26
N PRO A 87 4.11 -7.44 49.81
CA PRO A 87 4.06 -8.89 49.62
C PRO A 87 2.91 -9.50 50.43
N VAL A 88 1.68 -9.21 50.05
CA VAL A 88 0.44 -9.76 50.65
C VAL A 88 0.17 -11.17 50.09
N GLY A 89 0.80 -11.51 48.95
CA GLY A 89 0.69 -12.77 48.27
C GLY A 89 1.73 -12.89 47.16
N PHE A 90 1.82 -14.06 46.53
CA PHE A 90 2.77 -14.34 45.45
C PHE A 90 2.01 -14.73 44.20
N ASP A 91 2.47 -14.22 43.05
CA ASP A 91 2.08 -14.71 41.74
C ASP A 91 2.88 -15.95 41.36
N SER A 92 2.32 -16.79 40.52
CA SER A 92 3.15 -17.82 39.87
C SER A 92 4.25 -17.17 39.04
N PRO A 93 5.42 -17.80 38.89
CA PRO A 93 6.49 -17.26 38.06
C PRO A 93 6.04 -16.88 36.66
N GLN A 94 5.20 -17.70 36.05
CA GLN A 94 4.65 -17.42 34.72
C GLN A 94 3.81 -16.12 34.67
N ARG A 95 2.96 -15.88 35.67
CA ARG A 95 2.15 -14.65 35.71
C ARG A 95 3.00 -13.39 35.87
N LEU A 96 4.07 -13.44 36.68
CA LEU A 96 4.99 -12.31 36.80
C LEU A 96 5.76 -12.08 35.50
N ASP A 97 6.26 -13.16 34.87
CA ASP A 97 6.98 -13.06 33.59
C ASP A 97 6.11 -12.45 32.51
N THR A 98 4.85 -12.88 32.36
CA THR A 98 3.90 -12.31 31.39
C THR A 98 3.61 -10.84 31.65
N PHE A 99 3.49 -10.45 32.93
CA PHE A 99 3.37 -9.04 33.32
C PHE A 99 4.62 -8.24 32.90
N LEU A 100 5.83 -8.75 33.18
CA LEU A 100 7.08 -8.09 32.81
C LEU A 100 7.26 -8.00 31.29
N HIS A 101 6.85 -9.03 30.54
CA HIS A 101 6.81 -8.97 29.07
C HIS A 101 5.85 -7.89 28.58
N ALA A 102 4.64 -7.80 29.15
CA ALA A 102 3.67 -6.77 28.78
C ALA A 102 4.22 -5.35 29.05
N VAL A 103 4.94 -5.14 30.15
CA VAL A 103 5.59 -3.86 30.45
C VAL A 103 6.72 -3.60 29.46
N ARG A 104 7.60 -4.57 29.21
CA ARG A 104 8.74 -4.44 28.28
C ARG A 104 8.27 -4.13 26.86
N TRP A 105 7.31 -4.88 26.32
CA TRP A 105 6.81 -4.65 24.96
C TRP A 105 5.99 -3.37 24.81
N GLY A 106 5.52 -2.81 25.90
CA GLY A 106 4.92 -1.50 25.92
C GLY A 106 5.90 -0.35 26.18
N ALA A 107 7.13 -0.67 26.62
CA ALA A 107 8.18 0.32 26.79
C ALA A 107 8.66 0.81 25.41
N VAL A 108 8.85 2.10 25.28
CA VAL A 108 9.29 2.73 24.05
C VAL A 108 10.53 3.56 24.33
N SER A 109 11.60 3.22 23.66
CA SER A 109 12.79 4.06 23.63
C SER A 109 12.80 4.87 22.35
N SER A 110 12.42 6.15 22.43
CA SER A 110 12.56 7.06 21.28
C SER A 110 14.03 7.36 20.95
N ALA A 111 14.92 7.15 21.92
CA ALA A 111 16.33 7.45 21.82
C ALA A 111 17.19 6.27 21.32
N ASP A 112 16.73 5.03 21.45
CA ASP A 112 17.49 3.88 20.96
C ASP A 112 17.30 3.71 19.45
N ILE A 113 18.35 4.01 18.68
CA ILE A 113 18.38 3.87 17.22
C ILE A 113 18.70 2.45 16.75
N LYS A 114 19.05 1.53 17.64
CA LYS A 114 19.42 0.16 17.29
C LYS A 114 18.24 -0.80 17.34
N GLU A 115 17.31 -0.59 18.28
CA GLU A 115 16.15 -1.44 18.48
C GLU A 115 15.08 -1.14 17.42
N LEU A 116 14.60 -2.19 16.75
CA LEU A 116 13.49 -2.15 15.80
C LEU A 116 12.24 -2.75 16.44
N GLN A 117 11.15 -2.01 16.48
CA GLN A 117 9.89 -2.48 17.07
C GLN A 117 8.77 -2.75 16.07
N SER A 118 8.69 -1.98 14.99
CA SER A 118 7.62 -2.13 13.98
C SER A 118 7.56 -3.52 13.34
N PRO A 119 8.67 -4.25 13.08
CA PRO A 119 8.59 -5.59 12.53
C PRO A 119 7.77 -6.56 13.39
N PHE A 120 7.90 -6.48 14.70
CA PHE A 120 7.24 -7.39 15.65
C PHE A 120 5.79 -6.99 15.97
N ARG A 121 5.40 -5.76 15.59
CA ARG A 121 4.06 -5.23 15.77
C ARG A 121 3.23 -5.32 14.50
N SER A 122 3.78 -5.91 13.46
CA SER A 122 3.10 -6.10 12.17
C SER A 122 2.83 -7.56 11.87
N GLY A 123 1.71 -7.82 11.22
CA GLY A 123 1.33 -9.13 10.68
C GLY A 123 1.79 -9.33 9.24
N VAL A 124 2.96 -8.78 8.87
CA VAL A 124 3.49 -8.88 7.52
C VAL A 124 4.52 -10.00 7.40
N GLU A 125 4.53 -10.68 6.28
CA GLU A 125 5.66 -11.50 5.88
C GLU A 125 6.82 -10.59 5.51
N LEU A 126 7.79 -10.50 6.42
CA LEU A 126 8.86 -9.52 6.36
C LEU A 126 10.05 -10.07 5.58
N GLU A 127 10.54 -9.29 4.64
CA GLU A 127 11.83 -9.51 3.99
C GLU A 127 12.87 -8.53 4.56
N ASP A 128 14.08 -9.00 4.87
CA ASP A 128 15.12 -8.20 5.54
C ASP A 128 15.40 -6.86 4.85
N TYR A 129 15.36 -6.84 3.52
CA TYR A 129 15.60 -5.60 2.77
C TYR A 129 14.55 -4.51 3.05
N GLN A 130 13.33 -4.87 3.46
CA GLN A 130 12.25 -3.90 3.76
C GLN A 130 12.51 -3.11 5.05
N LEU A 131 13.52 -3.48 5.83
CA LEU A 131 13.93 -2.77 7.04
C LEU A 131 14.78 -1.53 6.76
N ASP A 132 15.43 -1.42 5.58
CA ASP A 132 16.31 -0.28 5.26
C ASP A 132 15.60 1.09 5.37
N PRO A 133 14.39 1.31 4.84
CA PRO A 133 13.67 2.56 5.05
C PRO A 133 13.40 2.86 6.53
N VAL A 134 13.15 1.84 7.34
CA VAL A 134 12.88 1.99 8.78
C VAL A 134 14.14 2.47 9.51
N VAL A 135 15.25 1.80 9.28
CA VAL A 135 16.55 2.16 9.89
C VAL A 135 16.94 3.59 9.51
N ARG A 136 16.80 3.97 8.24
CA ARG A 136 17.07 5.35 7.77
C ARG A 136 16.14 6.35 8.43
N ALA A 137 14.85 6.06 8.53
CA ALA A 137 13.86 6.96 9.15
C ALA A 137 14.14 7.20 10.65
N ILE A 138 14.62 6.18 11.36
CA ILE A 138 15.02 6.29 12.77
C ILE A 138 16.21 7.24 12.92
N GLN A 139 17.21 7.09 12.05
CA GLN A 139 18.46 7.86 12.09
C GLN A 139 18.30 9.31 11.65
N MET A 140 17.26 9.62 10.86
CA MET A 140 17.03 10.98 10.36
C MET A 140 16.25 11.81 11.38
N PRO A 141 16.64 13.07 11.63
CA PRO A 141 15.81 14.03 12.39
C PRO A 141 14.44 14.23 11.73
N ARG A 142 14.43 14.33 10.40
CA ARG A 142 13.24 14.34 9.54
C ARG A 142 13.31 13.19 8.57
N ALA A 143 12.36 12.25 8.67
CA ALA A 143 12.28 11.12 7.79
C ALA A 143 11.67 11.54 6.43
N ASN A 144 12.51 12.14 5.55
CA ASN A 144 12.13 12.47 4.19
C ASN A 144 12.73 11.42 3.25
N LEU A 145 11.91 10.44 2.85
CA LEU A 145 12.36 9.29 2.05
C LEU A 145 11.56 9.14 0.76
N LEU A 146 12.26 8.91 -0.34
CA LEU A 146 11.73 8.44 -1.60
C LEU A 146 11.98 6.93 -1.70
N ILE A 147 10.94 6.13 -1.53
CA ILE A 147 10.99 4.68 -1.69
C ILE A 147 10.67 4.38 -3.16
N ALA A 148 11.72 4.10 -3.92
CA ALA A 148 11.70 3.96 -5.37
C ALA A 148 11.95 2.52 -5.84
N ASP A 149 11.58 1.56 -5.02
CA ASP A 149 11.74 0.14 -5.26
C ASP A 149 10.92 -0.35 -6.45
N ASP A 150 11.37 -1.43 -7.06
CA ASP A 150 10.71 -2.09 -8.18
C ASP A 150 9.26 -2.50 -7.84
N VAL A 151 8.45 -2.72 -8.88
CA VAL A 151 7.06 -3.18 -8.70
C VAL A 151 7.04 -4.53 -7.99
N GLY A 152 6.21 -4.65 -6.94
CA GLY A 152 6.04 -5.90 -6.21
C GLY A 152 7.05 -6.17 -5.10
N LEU A 153 7.98 -5.25 -4.78
CA LEU A 153 8.90 -5.35 -3.62
C LEU A 153 8.25 -5.00 -2.27
N GLY A 154 7.05 -4.45 -2.28
CA GLY A 154 6.31 -4.18 -1.04
C GLY A 154 6.47 -2.76 -0.48
N LYS A 155 6.58 -1.73 -1.35
CA LYS A 155 6.67 -0.31 -0.93
C LYS A 155 5.63 0.11 0.12
N THR A 156 4.39 -0.39 0.01
CA THR A 156 3.32 -0.12 0.99
C THR A 156 3.66 -0.71 2.36
N ILE A 157 4.29 -1.90 2.38
CA ILE A 157 4.75 -2.55 3.63
C ILE A 157 5.88 -1.73 4.25
N GLU A 158 6.84 -1.30 3.47
CA GLU A 158 7.94 -0.45 3.92
C GLU A 158 7.45 0.86 4.52
N ALA A 159 6.53 1.53 3.82
CA ALA A 159 5.91 2.76 4.33
C ALA A 159 5.09 2.51 5.60
N GLY A 160 4.39 1.38 5.71
CA GLY A 160 3.66 0.97 6.90
C GLY A 160 4.58 0.71 8.08
N LEU A 161 5.71 0.02 7.88
CA LEU A 161 6.74 -0.21 8.89
C LEU A 161 7.33 1.10 9.40
N VAL A 162 7.70 2.03 8.48
CA VAL A 162 8.21 3.36 8.86
C VAL A 162 7.14 4.15 9.61
N CYS A 163 5.91 4.16 9.12
CA CYS A 163 4.78 4.84 9.78
C CYS A 163 4.59 4.32 11.21
N GLN A 164 4.56 3.02 11.39
CA GLN A 164 4.40 2.36 12.67
C GLN A 164 5.56 2.66 13.63
N GLU A 165 6.80 2.61 13.15
CA GLU A 165 7.99 2.92 13.94
C GLU A 165 7.97 4.38 14.42
N LEU A 166 7.59 5.33 13.56
CA LEU A 166 7.46 6.73 13.94
C LEU A 166 6.33 6.96 14.97
N ILE A 167 5.23 6.21 14.87
CA ILE A 167 4.14 6.26 15.88
C ILE A 167 4.65 5.72 17.21
N ILE A 168 5.30 4.56 17.22
CA ILE A 168 5.84 3.93 18.43
C ILE A 168 6.81 4.87 19.14
N ARG A 169 7.67 5.55 18.36
CA ARG A 169 8.66 6.52 18.87
C ARG A 169 8.08 7.90 19.18
N HIS A 170 6.77 8.06 19.15
CA HIS A 170 6.06 9.32 19.37
C HIS A 170 6.49 10.47 18.44
N ARG A 171 7.04 10.14 17.26
CA ARG A 171 7.45 11.12 16.24
C ARG A 171 6.34 11.43 15.22
N ALA A 172 5.29 10.61 15.16
CA ALA A 172 4.15 10.82 14.27
C ALA A 172 2.84 10.47 14.98
N ARG A 173 1.86 11.38 14.91
CA ARG A 173 0.49 11.25 15.43
C ARG A 173 -0.52 11.60 14.38
N LYS A 174 -0.37 12.80 13.78
CA LYS A 174 -1.22 13.29 12.69
C LYS A 174 -0.64 12.87 11.34
N ILE A 175 -1.30 11.90 10.72
CA ILE A 175 -0.78 11.23 9.53
C ILE A 175 -1.78 11.37 8.39
N LEU A 176 -1.28 11.75 7.22
CA LEU A 176 -2.06 11.81 5.99
C LEU A 176 -1.44 10.90 4.93
N ILE A 177 -2.22 9.95 4.43
CA ILE A 177 -1.88 9.14 3.26
C ILE A 177 -2.63 9.71 2.06
N VAL A 178 -1.88 10.05 1.01
CA VAL A 178 -2.41 10.51 -0.27
C VAL A 178 -2.07 9.47 -1.33
N CYS A 179 -3.10 8.88 -1.94
CA CYS A 179 -2.93 7.81 -2.91
C CYS A 179 -3.93 7.96 -4.07
N PRO A 180 -3.82 7.21 -5.17
CA PRO A 180 -4.89 7.07 -6.16
C PRO A 180 -6.21 6.63 -5.52
N ALA A 181 -7.35 7.08 -6.06
CA ALA A 181 -8.67 6.80 -5.48
C ALA A 181 -8.95 5.29 -5.36
N ALA A 182 -8.50 4.51 -6.33
CA ALA A 182 -8.63 3.05 -6.35
C ALA A 182 -7.88 2.34 -5.21
N LEU A 183 -6.85 2.97 -4.62
CA LEU A 183 -5.99 2.39 -3.59
C LEU A 183 -6.42 2.73 -2.15
N GLN A 184 -7.35 3.66 -1.96
CA GLN A 184 -7.72 4.16 -0.62
C GLN A 184 -8.18 3.04 0.33
N VAL A 185 -9.04 2.15 -0.16
CA VAL A 185 -9.56 1.02 0.63
C VAL A 185 -8.47 0.02 0.94
N GLN A 186 -7.63 -0.30 -0.04
CA GLN A 186 -6.50 -1.19 0.15
C GLN A 186 -5.51 -0.64 1.20
N TRP A 187 -5.20 0.66 1.15
CA TRP A 187 -4.37 1.31 2.17
C TRP A 187 -5.00 1.20 3.56
N ARG A 188 -6.29 1.52 3.68
CA ARG A 188 -7.02 1.38 4.95
C ARG A 188 -6.94 -0.04 5.50
N ASP A 189 -7.27 -1.03 4.67
CA ASP A 189 -7.35 -2.42 5.09
C ASP A 189 -5.95 -2.98 5.40
N GLN A 190 -4.93 -2.67 4.61
CA GLN A 190 -3.55 -3.06 4.93
C GLN A 190 -3.05 -2.42 6.23
N MET A 191 -3.35 -1.15 6.48
CA MET A 191 -2.97 -0.49 7.73
C MET A 191 -3.67 -1.12 8.93
N ARG A 192 -4.96 -1.46 8.80
CA ARG A 192 -5.71 -2.13 9.85
C ARG A 192 -5.23 -3.57 10.05
N ASP A 193 -5.20 -4.38 9.00
CA ASP A 193 -5.02 -5.84 9.12
C ASP A 193 -3.55 -6.22 9.37
N LYS A 194 -2.60 -5.50 8.75
CA LYS A 194 -1.17 -5.79 8.87
C LYS A 194 -0.47 -5.01 9.99
N PHE A 195 -0.93 -3.80 10.29
CA PHE A 195 -0.26 -2.92 11.26
C PHE A 195 -1.11 -2.61 12.50
N GLY A 196 -2.39 -2.97 12.51
CA GLY A 196 -3.31 -2.62 13.60
C GLY A 196 -3.57 -1.12 13.71
N LEU A 197 -3.45 -0.37 12.61
CA LEU A 197 -3.61 1.07 12.56
C LEU A 197 -4.91 1.47 11.85
N GLU A 198 -5.80 2.11 12.59
CA GLU A 198 -7.07 2.61 12.06
C GLU A 198 -6.89 3.94 11.34
N PHE A 199 -7.28 3.98 10.06
CA PHE A 199 -7.31 5.17 9.21
C PHE A 199 -8.71 5.46 8.70
N ARG A 200 -9.05 6.74 8.57
CA ARG A 200 -10.34 7.19 8.01
C ARG A 200 -10.13 7.72 6.59
N ILE A 201 -10.93 7.20 5.66
CA ILE A 201 -10.95 7.70 4.27
C ILE A 201 -11.77 8.98 4.24
N ILE A 202 -11.17 10.04 3.69
CA ILE A 202 -11.80 11.34 3.47
C ILE A 202 -12.11 11.48 1.98
N ASP A 203 -13.35 11.34 1.63
CA ASP A 203 -13.90 11.50 0.29
C ASP A 203 -15.13 12.42 0.28
N SER A 204 -15.78 12.55 -0.87
CA SER A 204 -16.98 13.38 -1.03
C SER A 204 -18.18 12.85 -0.23
N THR A 205 -18.28 11.54 -0.09
CA THR A 205 -19.37 10.86 0.63
C THR A 205 -19.22 11.06 2.13
N PHE A 206 -18.04 10.77 2.65
CA PHE A 206 -17.70 10.96 4.06
C PHE A 206 -17.85 12.43 4.48
N LEU A 207 -17.41 13.38 3.64
CA LEU A 207 -17.55 14.80 3.93
C LEU A 207 -19.03 15.24 4.05
N LYS A 208 -19.93 14.68 3.21
CA LYS A 208 -21.37 14.93 3.30
C LYS A 208 -21.95 14.36 4.59
N GLU A 209 -21.58 13.12 4.94
CA GLU A 209 -22.05 12.44 6.16
C GLU A 209 -21.55 13.14 7.43
N LEU A 210 -20.27 13.48 7.49
CA LEU A 210 -19.67 14.20 8.61
C LEU A 210 -20.38 15.52 8.89
N ARG A 211 -20.72 16.27 7.83
CA ARG A 211 -21.48 17.52 7.95
C ARG A 211 -22.91 17.32 8.41
N ARG A 212 -23.55 16.25 7.98
CA ARG A 212 -24.90 15.91 8.42
C ARG A 212 -24.94 15.56 9.91
N THR A 213 -23.93 14.83 10.41
CA THR A 213 -23.88 14.30 11.77
C THR A 213 -23.26 15.28 12.77
N ARG A 214 -22.28 16.08 12.36
CA ARG A 214 -21.48 16.95 13.24
C ARG A 214 -21.63 18.45 12.94
N GLY A 215 -22.39 18.82 11.90
CA GLY A 215 -22.66 20.20 11.52
C GLY A 215 -21.77 20.73 10.39
N LEU A 216 -22.14 21.90 9.84
CA LEU A 216 -21.51 22.46 8.64
C LEU A 216 -20.09 23.01 8.84
N ARG A 217 -19.70 23.30 10.08
CA ARG A 217 -18.40 23.91 10.42
C ARG A 217 -17.30 22.90 10.72
N VAL A 218 -17.61 21.61 10.75
CA VAL A 218 -16.60 20.58 11.04
C VAL A 218 -15.60 20.50 9.91
N ASN A 219 -14.32 20.61 10.27
CA ASN A 219 -13.21 20.42 9.34
C ASN A 219 -12.73 18.97 9.44
N PRO A 220 -12.81 18.16 8.36
CA PRO A 220 -12.44 16.74 8.39
C PRO A 220 -10.95 16.51 8.68
N TRP A 221 -10.09 17.46 8.30
CA TRP A 221 -8.64 17.32 8.41
C TRP A 221 -8.09 17.44 9.84
N THR A 222 -8.88 17.98 10.76
CA THR A 222 -8.50 18.08 12.19
C THR A 222 -9.24 17.11 13.08
N HIS A 223 -10.31 16.48 12.57
CA HIS A 223 -11.20 15.66 13.39
C HIS A 223 -10.62 14.28 13.73
N PHE A 224 -9.79 13.73 12.84
CA PHE A 224 -9.16 12.44 13.04
C PHE A 224 -7.64 12.54 12.91
N PRO A 225 -6.88 11.75 13.68
CA PRO A 225 -5.42 11.80 13.64
C PRO A 225 -4.83 11.10 12.42
N ARG A 226 -5.51 10.10 11.86
CA ARG A 226 -4.99 9.27 10.77
C ARG A 226 -5.98 9.24 9.61
N LEU A 227 -5.54 9.77 8.48
CA LEU A 227 -6.39 10.08 7.33
C LEU A 227 -5.83 9.47 6.05
N ILE A 228 -6.73 9.04 5.17
CA ILE A 228 -6.44 8.64 3.78
C ILE A 228 -7.30 9.49 2.86
N THR A 229 -6.72 10.01 1.79
CA THR A 229 -7.46 10.72 0.75
C THR A 229 -6.86 10.48 -0.63
N SER A 230 -7.63 10.74 -1.70
CA SER A 230 -7.05 10.75 -3.03
C SER A 230 -6.53 12.13 -3.40
N ILE A 231 -5.45 12.15 -4.22
CA ILE A 231 -4.92 13.41 -4.74
C ILE A 231 -5.96 14.15 -5.59
N ASP A 232 -6.82 13.42 -6.29
CA ASP A 232 -7.87 13.97 -7.14
C ASP A 232 -9.02 14.59 -6.36
N PHE A 233 -9.32 14.06 -5.18
CA PHE A 233 -10.22 14.72 -4.24
C PHE A 233 -9.55 15.95 -3.61
N LEU A 234 -8.30 15.84 -3.18
CA LEU A 234 -7.56 16.89 -2.48
C LEU A 234 -7.31 18.12 -3.35
N LYS A 235 -7.05 17.95 -4.67
CA LYS A 235 -6.82 19.05 -5.63
C LYS A 235 -8.07 19.91 -5.88
N ARG A 236 -9.27 19.42 -5.53
CA ARG A 236 -10.53 20.17 -5.75
C ARG A 236 -10.59 21.40 -4.83
N GLU A 237 -11.21 22.45 -5.30
CA GLU A 237 -11.26 23.75 -4.61
C GLU A 237 -11.74 23.66 -3.15
N ARG A 238 -12.82 22.92 -2.90
CA ARG A 238 -13.43 22.84 -1.57
C ARG A 238 -12.59 22.05 -0.55
N PRO A 239 -12.12 20.80 -0.82
CA PRO A 239 -11.23 20.08 0.07
C PRO A 239 -9.93 20.83 0.34
N LEU A 240 -9.32 21.43 -0.69
CA LEU A 240 -8.09 22.19 -0.57
C LEU A 240 -8.28 23.47 0.26
N ARG A 241 -9.42 24.18 0.13
CA ARG A 241 -9.75 25.32 0.97
C ARG A 241 -9.90 24.92 2.43
N LEU A 242 -10.67 23.86 2.74
CA LEU A 242 -10.82 23.36 4.11
C LEU A 242 -9.48 22.95 4.73
N PHE A 243 -8.58 22.37 3.92
CA PHE A 243 -7.23 22.09 4.40
C PHE A 243 -6.44 23.37 4.66
N SER A 244 -6.58 24.36 3.81
CA SER A 244 -5.90 25.65 3.97
C SER A 244 -6.36 26.43 5.19
N GLU A 245 -7.61 26.25 5.62
CA GLU A 245 -8.17 26.89 6.83
C GLU A 245 -7.48 26.44 8.13
N ILE A 246 -6.82 25.27 8.13
CA ILE A 246 -6.10 24.76 9.30
C ILE A 246 -4.59 25.03 9.24
N LEU A 247 -4.11 25.58 8.14
CA LEU A 247 -2.72 25.97 8.00
C LEU A 247 -2.48 27.35 8.63
N PRO A 248 -1.22 27.69 8.99
CA PRO A 248 -0.90 29.00 9.50
C PRO A 248 -1.36 30.12 8.57
N PRO A 249 -1.91 31.24 9.09
CA PRO A 249 -2.45 32.34 8.28
C PRO A 249 -1.42 32.98 7.33
N SER A 250 -0.14 32.94 7.69
CA SER A 250 0.95 33.43 6.86
C SER A 250 1.20 32.56 5.61
N GLY A 251 0.65 31.34 5.58
CA GLY A 251 0.96 30.33 4.57
C GLY A 251 2.36 29.73 4.69
N GLU A 252 3.18 30.23 5.61
CA GLU A 252 4.50 29.69 5.92
C GLU A 252 4.43 28.60 7.00
N PRO A 253 5.26 27.56 6.90
CA PRO A 253 5.27 26.48 7.88
C PRO A 253 5.74 26.99 9.24
N SER A 254 4.91 26.81 10.28
CA SER A 254 5.26 27.10 11.68
C SER A 254 5.85 25.85 12.36
N TYR A 255 6.50 26.04 13.51
CA TYR A 255 6.91 24.97 14.41
C TYR A 255 6.09 25.01 15.71
N PRO A 256 5.58 23.86 16.22
CA PRO A 256 5.58 22.52 15.56
C PRO A 256 4.75 22.50 14.27
N ARG A 257 5.04 21.57 13.37
CA ARG A 257 4.28 21.41 12.11
C ARG A 257 2.82 21.03 12.39
N THR A 258 1.93 21.39 11.47
CA THR A 258 0.49 21.07 11.60
C THR A 258 0.23 19.57 11.53
N PHE A 259 1.01 18.85 10.72
CA PHE A 259 0.96 17.40 10.56
C PHE A 259 2.36 16.80 10.73
N ASP A 260 2.39 15.55 11.21
CA ASP A 260 3.66 14.89 11.48
C ASP A 260 4.15 14.11 10.25
N LEU A 261 3.30 13.32 9.60
CA LEU A 261 3.71 12.45 8.50
C LEU A 261 2.78 12.56 7.29
N LEU A 262 3.40 12.74 6.12
CA LEU A 262 2.77 12.64 4.81
C LEU A 262 3.31 11.42 4.07
N ILE A 263 2.42 10.52 3.65
CA ILE A 263 2.75 9.41 2.76
C ILE A 263 2.06 9.68 1.42
N VAL A 264 2.81 9.69 0.32
CA VAL A 264 2.27 9.87 -1.02
C VAL A 264 2.58 8.62 -1.84
N ASP A 265 1.53 7.89 -2.20
CA ASP A 265 1.67 6.74 -3.08
C ASP A 265 1.54 7.16 -4.55
N GLU A 266 2.23 6.43 -5.43
CA GLU A 266 2.42 6.78 -6.84
C GLU A 266 2.83 8.25 -7.03
N ALA A 267 3.87 8.63 -6.27
CA ALA A 267 4.32 10.02 -6.15
C ALA A 267 4.72 10.66 -7.50
N HIS A 268 4.98 9.89 -8.55
CA HIS A 268 5.21 10.43 -9.88
C HIS A 268 4.00 11.23 -10.42
N ASN A 269 2.78 10.96 -9.95
CA ASN A 269 1.56 11.67 -10.35
C ASN A 269 1.48 13.10 -9.81
N ILE A 270 2.27 13.44 -8.79
CA ILE A 270 2.34 14.81 -8.25
C ILE A 270 3.49 15.64 -8.85
N ALA A 271 4.33 15.04 -9.69
CA ALA A 271 5.38 15.74 -10.41
C ALA A 271 4.79 16.59 -11.56
N PRO A 272 5.45 17.70 -11.95
CA PRO A 272 5.03 18.48 -13.10
C PRO A 272 4.98 17.64 -14.37
N SER A 273 3.98 17.85 -15.21
CA SER A 273 3.85 17.24 -16.53
C SER A 273 4.42 18.16 -17.62
N GLY A 274 4.94 17.58 -18.72
CA GLY A 274 5.41 18.30 -19.90
C GLY A 274 6.89 18.15 -20.21
N ARG A 275 7.31 18.58 -21.41
CA ARG A 275 8.67 18.44 -21.95
C ARG A 275 9.52 19.70 -21.71
N GLY A 276 10.67 19.55 -21.08
CA GLY A 276 11.72 20.56 -20.99
C GLY A 276 11.39 21.77 -20.09
N GLN A 277 11.97 22.91 -20.36
CA GLN A 277 11.83 24.16 -19.57
C GLN A 277 10.37 24.67 -19.44
N TYR A 278 9.44 24.13 -20.20
CA TYR A 278 8.01 24.48 -20.20
C TYR A 278 7.14 23.48 -19.42
N ALA A 279 7.72 22.63 -18.56
CA ALA A 279 6.95 21.77 -17.69
C ALA A 279 6.04 22.62 -16.79
N THR A 280 4.74 22.51 -16.99
CA THR A 280 3.71 23.23 -16.23
C THR A 280 3.29 22.42 -15.02
N ASP A 281 3.08 23.11 -13.90
CA ASP A 281 2.55 22.46 -12.70
C ASP A 281 1.09 22.07 -12.91
N SER A 282 0.79 20.79 -12.74
CA SER A 282 -0.58 20.30 -12.74
C SER A 282 -1.32 20.78 -11.48
N GLN A 283 -2.66 20.67 -11.47
CA GLN A 283 -3.43 20.95 -10.25
C GLN A 283 -3.00 20.05 -9.07
N ARG A 284 -2.60 18.81 -9.34
CA ARG A 284 -2.04 17.88 -8.35
C ARG A 284 -0.72 18.42 -7.79
N THR A 285 0.17 18.89 -8.65
CA THR A 285 1.47 19.49 -8.26
C THR A 285 1.26 20.74 -7.41
N LEU A 286 0.36 21.64 -7.83
CA LEU A 286 0.06 22.89 -7.10
C LEU A 286 -0.53 22.61 -5.71
N ALA A 287 -1.44 21.64 -5.60
CA ALA A 287 -2.01 21.23 -4.31
C ALA A 287 -0.90 20.70 -3.38
N MET A 288 -0.04 19.79 -3.87
CA MET A 288 1.03 19.22 -3.06
C MET A 288 2.10 20.24 -2.69
N ARG A 289 2.43 21.18 -3.58
CA ARG A 289 3.36 22.27 -3.30
C ARG A 289 2.88 23.17 -2.15
N ARG A 290 1.56 23.36 -2.04
CA ARG A 290 0.94 24.10 -0.95
C ARG A 290 0.94 23.32 0.38
N LEU A 291 0.79 21.99 0.33
CA LEU A 291 0.56 21.17 1.52
C LEU A 291 1.85 20.58 2.11
N ALA A 292 2.73 20.05 1.26
CA ALA A 292 3.94 19.31 1.69
C ALA A 292 4.85 20.04 2.69
N PRO A 293 5.01 21.38 2.65
CA PRO A 293 5.84 22.10 3.62
C PRO A 293 5.32 22.03 5.07
N HIS A 294 4.05 21.73 5.27
CA HIS A 294 3.40 21.69 6.60
C HIS A 294 3.48 20.33 7.30
N PHE A 295 4.22 19.38 6.71
CA PHE A 295 4.50 18.06 7.28
C PHE A 295 5.94 17.97 7.78
N GLU A 296 6.13 17.32 8.94
CA GLU A 296 7.47 17.12 9.50
C GLU A 296 8.22 16.01 8.77
N HIS A 297 7.56 14.88 8.53
CA HIS A 297 8.10 13.71 7.84
C HIS A 297 7.37 13.47 6.53
N LYS A 298 8.06 12.95 5.51
CA LYS A 298 7.48 12.67 4.20
C LYS A 298 8.01 11.36 3.63
N LEU A 299 7.10 10.50 3.21
CA LEU A 299 7.41 9.25 2.49
C LEU A 299 6.76 9.32 1.11
N PHE A 300 7.55 9.35 0.06
CA PHE A 300 7.08 9.31 -1.31
C PHE A 300 7.37 7.94 -1.90
N LEU A 301 6.35 7.28 -2.45
CA LEU A 301 6.42 5.93 -3.00
C LEU A 301 6.22 5.99 -4.51
N SER A 302 7.12 5.40 -5.27
CA SER A 302 6.97 5.30 -6.72
C SER A 302 7.90 4.25 -7.30
N ALA A 303 7.40 3.32 -8.12
CA ALA A 303 8.27 2.40 -8.85
C ALA A 303 9.04 3.11 -9.97
N THR A 304 8.49 4.20 -10.49
CA THR A 304 9.04 5.00 -11.58
C THR A 304 9.20 6.45 -11.15
N PRO A 305 10.16 6.79 -10.28
CA PRO A 305 10.31 8.14 -9.72
C PRO A 305 10.67 9.19 -10.79
N HIS A 306 10.95 8.75 -12.00
CA HIS A 306 11.45 9.55 -13.11
C HIS A 306 10.65 9.23 -14.38
N ASN A 307 9.94 10.22 -14.91
CA ASN A 307 9.17 10.11 -16.15
C ASN A 307 9.98 10.46 -17.42
N GLY A 308 11.32 10.41 -17.37
CA GLY A 308 12.21 10.77 -18.50
C GLY A 308 12.72 12.20 -18.46
N TYR A 309 12.13 13.10 -17.68
CA TYR A 309 12.49 14.52 -17.60
C TYR A 309 13.15 14.86 -16.28
N SER A 310 14.33 15.51 -16.35
CA SER A 310 15.11 15.90 -15.17
C SER A 310 14.35 16.89 -14.29
N GLU A 311 13.56 17.77 -14.89
CA GLU A 311 12.75 18.78 -14.19
C GLU A 311 11.66 18.15 -13.32
N SER A 312 10.95 17.16 -13.83
CA SER A 312 9.94 16.41 -13.06
C SER A 312 10.53 15.71 -11.85
N PHE A 313 11.69 15.06 -12.04
CA PHE A 313 12.39 14.38 -10.96
C PHE A 313 12.91 15.36 -9.89
N THR A 314 13.55 16.47 -10.32
CA THR A 314 14.05 17.47 -9.37
C THR A 314 12.91 18.20 -8.66
N ALA A 315 11.77 18.43 -9.31
CA ALA A 315 10.57 18.96 -8.67
C ALA A 315 9.98 18.01 -7.64
N LEU A 316 9.99 16.69 -7.92
CA LEU A 316 9.55 15.68 -6.94
C LEU A 316 10.47 15.66 -5.71
N LEU A 317 11.78 15.75 -5.91
CA LEU A 317 12.75 15.84 -4.82
C LEU A 317 12.61 17.13 -4.02
N GLU A 318 12.30 18.26 -4.67
CA GLU A 318 12.02 19.54 -4.00
C GLU A 318 10.77 19.45 -3.12
N LEU A 319 9.70 18.79 -3.59
CA LEU A 319 8.50 18.55 -2.77
C LEU A 319 8.80 17.66 -1.56
N LEU A 320 9.70 16.69 -1.71
CA LEU A 320 10.15 15.82 -0.61
C LEU A 320 10.99 16.60 0.40
N ASP A 321 12.03 17.27 -0.06
CA ASP A 321 12.98 18.01 0.79
C ASP A 321 13.53 19.25 0.07
N ASN A 322 12.88 20.39 0.25
CA ASN A 322 13.24 21.66 -0.34
C ASN A 322 14.50 22.31 0.25
N GLN A 323 15.04 21.76 1.34
CA GLN A 323 16.31 22.21 1.91
C GLN A 323 17.51 21.59 1.19
N ARG A 324 17.33 20.39 0.63
CA ARG A 324 18.39 19.66 -0.07
C ARG A 324 18.29 19.76 -1.58
N PHE A 325 17.11 19.93 -2.13
CA PHE A 325 16.84 19.87 -3.56
C PHE A 325 16.04 21.08 -4.03
N ALA A 326 16.34 21.51 -5.26
CA ALA A 326 15.60 22.54 -5.95
C ALA A 326 15.35 22.13 -7.40
N ARG A 327 14.19 22.48 -7.94
CA ARG A 327 13.77 22.19 -9.32
C ARG A 327 14.77 22.72 -10.34
N GLY A 328 15.14 21.88 -11.30
CA GLY A 328 16.05 22.22 -12.39
C GLY A 328 17.55 22.26 -12.01
N ILE A 329 17.88 22.06 -10.73
CA ILE A 329 19.27 22.00 -10.28
C ILE A 329 19.78 20.55 -10.35
N LYS A 330 21.06 20.41 -10.80
CA LYS A 330 21.70 19.09 -10.85
C LYS A 330 21.77 18.44 -9.48
N VAL A 331 21.24 17.24 -9.36
CA VAL A 331 21.18 16.50 -8.10
C VAL A 331 22.56 16.01 -7.68
N ASN A 332 22.91 16.24 -6.42
CA ASN A 332 24.09 15.66 -5.80
C ASN A 332 23.83 14.20 -5.41
N GLN A 333 24.71 13.29 -5.82
CA GLN A 333 24.55 11.85 -5.61
C GLN A 333 24.51 11.47 -4.13
N ALA A 334 25.37 12.02 -3.29
CA ALA A 334 25.40 11.74 -1.86
C ALA A 334 24.11 12.19 -1.16
N GLN A 335 23.58 13.37 -1.51
CA GLN A 335 22.30 13.86 -0.97
C GLN A 335 21.13 12.99 -1.44
N LEU A 336 21.14 12.53 -2.69
CA LEU A 336 20.10 11.64 -3.22
C LEU A 336 20.13 10.29 -2.50
N HIS A 337 21.29 9.68 -2.33
CA HIS A 337 21.42 8.40 -1.61
C HIS A 337 20.98 8.49 -0.15
N ALA A 338 21.10 9.66 0.47
CA ALA A 338 20.61 9.85 1.84
C ALA A 338 19.08 9.77 1.95
N VAL A 339 18.35 10.18 0.91
CA VAL A 339 16.87 10.27 0.94
C VAL A 339 16.17 9.22 0.06
N MET A 340 16.89 8.53 -0.81
CA MET A 340 16.29 7.57 -1.74
C MET A 340 16.67 6.13 -1.38
N VAL A 341 15.67 5.28 -1.34
CA VAL A 341 15.80 3.82 -1.29
C VAL A 341 15.35 3.29 -2.63
N ARG A 342 16.20 2.55 -3.33
CA ARG A 342 15.87 1.95 -4.63
C ARG A 342 16.58 0.62 -4.78
N ARG A 343 15.80 -0.42 -5.01
CA ARG A 343 16.26 -1.80 -5.24
C ARG A 343 15.49 -2.39 -6.40
N LEU A 344 16.16 -3.26 -7.13
CA LEU A 344 15.58 -4.03 -8.22
C LEU A 344 15.50 -5.51 -7.81
N LYS A 345 14.49 -6.21 -8.29
CA LYS A 345 14.35 -7.65 -8.03
C LYS A 345 15.58 -8.45 -8.43
N SER A 346 16.20 -8.06 -9.56
CA SER A 346 17.41 -8.70 -10.09
C SER A 346 18.68 -8.48 -9.26
N GLU A 347 18.72 -7.46 -8.40
CA GLU A 347 19.87 -7.12 -7.56
C GLU A 347 19.79 -7.78 -6.18
N LEU A 348 18.62 -8.25 -5.76
CA LEU A 348 18.42 -8.84 -4.46
C LEU A 348 19.02 -10.27 -4.40
N PRO A 349 19.85 -10.57 -3.37
CA PRO A 349 20.38 -11.90 -3.19
C PRO A 349 19.26 -12.91 -2.88
N PRO A 350 19.46 -14.20 -3.12
CA PRO A 350 18.55 -15.26 -2.65
C PRO A 350 18.26 -15.15 -1.15
N ARG A 351 17.24 -15.83 -0.65
CA ARG A 351 16.98 -15.98 0.78
C ARG A 351 18.14 -16.75 1.46
N TRP A 352 18.17 -16.74 2.79
CA TRP A 352 19.21 -17.41 3.59
C TRP A 352 19.26 -18.92 3.37
N ASP A 353 18.14 -19.52 3.00
CA ASP A 353 18.04 -20.95 2.65
C ASP A 353 18.47 -21.25 1.20
N GLY A 354 18.90 -20.23 0.44
CA GLY A 354 19.30 -20.33 -0.95
C GLY A 354 18.15 -20.28 -1.96
N THR A 355 16.91 -20.19 -1.52
CA THR A 355 15.74 -20.10 -2.40
C THR A 355 15.65 -18.73 -3.07
N PRO A 356 15.17 -18.64 -4.34
CA PRO A 356 14.89 -17.37 -4.99
C PRO A 356 13.83 -16.57 -4.21
N ARG A 357 14.01 -15.24 -4.11
CA ARG A 357 13.02 -14.36 -3.44
C ARG A 357 11.79 -14.11 -4.30
N PHE A 358 11.96 -14.16 -5.62
CA PHE A 358 10.91 -13.86 -6.58
C PHE A 358 10.83 -14.96 -7.62
N PRO A 359 9.65 -15.18 -8.21
CA PRO A 359 9.48 -16.15 -9.28
C PRO A 359 10.27 -15.72 -10.53
N GLN A 360 10.61 -16.69 -11.36
CA GLN A 360 11.14 -16.42 -12.68
C GLN A 360 10.00 -16.05 -13.62
N ARG A 361 10.07 -14.85 -14.22
CA ARG A 361 9.10 -14.42 -15.23
C ARG A 361 9.42 -15.02 -16.59
N LYS A 362 8.42 -15.61 -17.24
CA LYS A 362 8.48 -16.12 -18.61
C LYS A 362 7.49 -15.37 -19.49
N LEU A 363 7.95 -14.89 -20.63
CA LEU A 363 7.10 -14.29 -21.66
C LEU A 363 6.84 -15.33 -22.73
N ASP A 364 5.63 -15.85 -22.78
CA ASP A 364 5.23 -16.91 -23.70
C ASP A 364 4.32 -16.36 -24.81
N PRO A 365 4.68 -16.55 -26.10
CA PRO A 365 3.81 -16.15 -27.19
C PRO A 365 2.68 -17.17 -27.39
N ILE A 366 1.45 -16.67 -27.57
CA ILE A 366 0.32 -17.45 -28.10
C ILE A 366 0.23 -17.14 -29.59
N GLU A 367 0.55 -18.11 -30.42
CA GLU A 367 0.55 -17.94 -31.88
C GLU A 367 -0.86 -17.99 -32.46
N VAL A 368 -1.19 -16.99 -33.27
CA VAL A 368 -2.50 -16.82 -33.92
C VAL A 368 -2.35 -16.84 -35.43
N ASP A 369 -3.17 -17.64 -36.07
CA ASP A 369 -3.25 -17.71 -37.52
C ASP A 369 -4.40 -16.82 -38.02
N TYR A 370 -4.06 -15.55 -38.28
CA TYR A 370 -5.06 -14.55 -38.68
C TYR A 370 -5.61 -14.83 -40.07
N THR A 371 -6.90 -14.63 -40.29
CA THR A 371 -7.55 -14.77 -41.58
C THR A 371 -7.17 -13.66 -42.56
N THR A 372 -7.39 -13.92 -43.84
CA THR A 372 -7.24 -12.89 -44.89
C THR A 372 -8.15 -11.71 -44.70
N THR A 373 -9.35 -11.90 -44.14
CA THR A 373 -10.34 -10.85 -43.85
C THR A 373 -9.88 -9.94 -42.70
N GLU A 374 -9.28 -10.50 -41.65
CA GLU A 374 -8.73 -9.71 -40.54
C GLU A 374 -7.51 -8.90 -41.01
N ARG A 375 -6.61 -9.51 -41.78
CA ARG A 375 -5.49 -8.77 -42.41
C ARG A 375 -5.97 -7.68 -43.35
N ALA A 376 -7.07 -7.92 -44.10
CA ALA A 376 -7.67 -6.90 -44.97
C ALA A 376 -8.21 -5.70 -44.15
N ALA A 377 -8.88 -5.94 -43.02
CA ALA A 377 -9.39 -4.85 -42.15
C ALA A 377 -8.25 -3.95 -41.65
N HIS A 378 -7.12 -4.51 -41.25
CA HIS A 378 -5.94 -3.73 -40.88
C HIS A 378 -5.39 -2.91 -42.04
N ARG A 379 -5.34 -3.48 -43.24
CA ARG A 379 -4.92 -2.75 -44.45
C ARG A 379 -5.88 -1.59 -44.78
N LEU A 380 -7.17 -1.80 -44.70
CA LEU A 380 -8.18 -0.73 -44.91
C LEU A 380 -7.97 0.44 -43.95
N LEU A 381 -7.73 0.15 -42.67
CA LEU A 381 -7.44 1.19 -41.67
C LEU A 381 -6.11 1.90 -41.98
N GLN A 382 -5.09 1.18 -42.45
CA GLN A 382 -3.81 1.77 -42.84
C GLN A 382 -3.96 2.69 -44.07
N GLU A 383 -4.72 2.29 -45.07
CA GLU A 383 -4.99 3.10 -46.27
C GLU A 383 -5.77 4.37 -45.88
N TYR A 384 -6.78 4.24 -45.03
CA TYR A 384 -7.48 5.36 -44.45
C TYR A 384 -6.55 6.30 -43.67
N THR A 385 -5.67 5.74 -42.83
CA THR A 385 -4.66 6.49 -42.08
C THR A 385 -3.74 7.29 -43.00
N ARG A 386 -3.22 6.65 -44.03
CA ARG A 386 -2.30 7.28 -44.98
C ARG A 386 -2.99 8.44 -45.73
N SER A 387 -4.21 8.23 -46.25
CA SER A 387 -4.97 9.25 -46.93
C SER A 387 -5.28 10.45 -46.03
N ARG A 388 -5.57 10.21 -44.75
CA ARG A 388 -5.88 11.28 -43.78
C ARG A 388 -4.67 12.07 -43.32
N LEU A 389 -3.50 11.46 -43.24
CA LEU A 389 -2.26 12.11 -42.82
C LEU A 389 -1.61 12.97 -43.91
N GLU A 390 -2.09 12.90 -45.14
CA GLU A 390 -1.69 13.77 -46.25
C GLU A 390 -2.33 15.15 -46.14
N THR A 391 -2.10 15.88 -45.04
CA THR A 391 -2.59 17.23 -44.80
C THR A 391 -1.43 18.16 -44.38
N ASN A 392 -1.51 19.42 -44.78
CA ASN A 392 -0.53 20.45 -44.45
C ASN A 392 -0.87 21.25 -43.21
N ASP A 393 -2.08 21.13 -42.67
CA ASP A 393 -2.50 21.81 -41.43
C ASP A 393 -2.02 21.05 -40.20
N ALA A 394 -1.18 21.70 -39.40
CA ALA A 394 -0.60 21.09 -38.18
C ALA A 394 -1.68 20.72 -37.13
N THR A 395 -2.76 21.47 -37.04
CA THR A 395 -3.86 21.24 -36.09
C THR A 395 -4.71 20.05 -36.52
N GLU A 396 -5.06 20.02 -37.83
CA GLU A 396 -5.77 18.88 -38.43
C GLU A 396 -4.95 17.61 -38.29
N LYS A 397 -3.65 17.70 -38.56
CA LYS A 397 -2.73 16.56 -38.45
C LYS A 397 -2.70 15.98 -37.04
N TYR A 398 -2.59 16.81 -36.01
CA TYR A 398 -2.57 16.37 -34.63
C TYR A 398 -3.90 15.69 -34.20
N ALA A 399 -5.04 16.32 -34.55
CA ALA A 399 -6.36 15.75 -34.29
C ALA A 399 -6.57 14.42 -35.00
N THR A 400 -6.14 14.36 -36.29
CA THR A 400 -6.20 13.16 -37.11
C THR A 400 -5.36 12.01 -36.51
N GLU A 401 -4.15 12.30 -36.09
CA GLU A 401 -3.25 11.31 -35.44
C GLU A 401 -3.88 10.71 -34.18
N PHE A 402 -4.52 11.53 -33.36
CA PHE A 402 -5.20 11.06 -32.14
C PHE A 402 -6.30 10.03 -32.48
N VAL A 403 -7.22 10.40 -33.41
CA VAL A 403 -8.34 9.53 -33.77
C VAL A 403 -7.86 8.23 -34.42
N LEU A 404 -6.86 8.30 -35.29
CA LEU A 404 -6.30 7.13 -35.94
C LEU A 404 -5.58 6.19 -34.96
N LYS A 405 -4.88 6.75 -33.98
CA LYS A 405 -4.31 5.96 -32.85
C LYS A 405 -5.43 5.23 -32.11
N LEU A 406 -6.51 5.94 -31.76
CA LEU A 406 -7.63 5.34 -31.05
C LEU A 406 -8.28 4.22 -31.86
N LEU A 407 -8.58 4.42 -33.14
CA LEU A 407 -9.14 3.40 -34.00
C LEU A 407 -8.22 2.16 -34.11
N LYS A 408 -6.91 2.38 -34.24
CA LYS A 408 -5.95 1.27 -34.34
C LYS A 408 -5.86 0.48 -33.04
N LYS A 409 -5.78 1.15 -31.89
CA LYS A 409 -5.83 0.49 -30.58
C LYS A 409 -7.10 -0.36 -30.40
N ARG A 410 -8.25 0.17 -30.81
CA ARG A 410 -9.54 -0.54 -30.72
C ARG A 410 -9.59 -1.75 -31.65
N LEU A 411 -9.02 -1.63 -32.87
CA LEU A 411 -8.93 -2.76 -33.82
C LEU A 411 -8.06 -3.90 -33.29
N PHE A 412 -6.94 -3.59 -32.62
CA PHE A 412 -6.10 -4.58 -31.95
C PHE A 412 -6.79 -5.20 -30.72
N SER A 413 -7.72 -4.47 -30.10
CA SER A 413 -8.43 -4.99 -28.93
C SER A 413 -9.52 -5.98 -29.35
N SER A 414 -10.60 -5.52 -29.96
CA SER A 414 -11.65 -6.43 -30.43
C SER A 414 -12.47 -5.83 -31.57
N PRO A 415 -13.15 -6.65 -32.40
CA PRO A 415 -14.08 -6.18 -33.43
C PRO A 415 -15.22 -5.32 -32.85
N GLU A 416 -15.71 -5.63 -31.66
CA GLU A 416 -16.77 -4.84 -30.98
C GLU A 416 -16.28 -3.45 -30.56
N ALA A 417 -15.11 -3.37 -29.91
CA ALA A 417 -14.52 -2.08 -29.52
C ALA A 417 -14.24 -1.21 -30.76
N PHE A 418 -13.77 -1.81 -31.83
CA PHE A 418 -13.54 -1.12 -33.10
C PHE A 418 -14.85 -0.62 -33.72
N ALA A 419 -15.88 -1.47 -33.76
CA ALA A 419 -17.20 -1.10 -34.31
C ALA A 419 -17.83 0.09 -33.61
N ILE A 420 -17.75 0.15 -32.28
CA ILE A 420 -18.25 1.25 -31.45
C ILE A 420 -17.53 2.56 -31.80
N THR A 421 -16.19 2.55 -31.77
CA THR A 421 -15.39 3.76 -32.03
C THR A 421 -15.49 4.23 -33.48
N LEU A 422 -15.55 3.30 -34.44
CA LEU A 422 -15.73 3.65 -35.85
C LEU A 422 -17.08 4.34 -36.08
N ARG A 423 -18.15 3.86 -35.44
CA ARG A 423 -19.48 4.47 -35.51
C ARG A 423 -19.45 5.89 -34.91
N GLN A 424 -18.87 6.06 -33.73
CA GLN A 424 -18.73 7.39 -33.11
C GLN A 424 -17.96 8.36 -34.01
N HIS A 425 -16.91 7.90 -34.67
CA HIS A 425 -16.13 8.67 -35.62
C HIS A 425 -16.97 9.09 -36.84
N GLU A 426 -17.76 8.15 -37.46
CA GLU A 426 -18.64 8.43 -38.56
C GLU A 426 -19.76 9.43 -38.19
N GLU A 427 -20.37 9.26 -37.01
CA GLU A 427 -21.40 10.17 -36.48
C GLU A 427 -20.82 11.57 -36.21
N SER A 428 -19.66 11.69 -35.65
CA SER A 428 -18.99 12.96 -35.44
C SER A 428 -18.66 13.66 -36.75
N LEU A 429 -18.20 12.93 -37.77
CA LEU A 429 -17.99 13.47 -39.14
C LEU A 429 -19.29 13.96 -39.79
N ALA A 430 -20.40 13.27 -39.55
CA ALA A 430 -21.70 13.65 -40.09
C ALA A 430 -22.27 14.88 -39.36
N ASN A 431 -22.07 15.01 -38.06
CA ASN A 431 -22.51 16.13 -37.24
C ASN A 431 -21.70 17.41 -37.53
N ALA A 432 -20.40 17.29 -37.77
CA ALA A 432 -19.54 18.39 -38.19
C ALA A 432 -20.04 19.08 -39.46
N ARG A 433 -20.70 18.35 -40.36
CA ARG A 433 -21.34 18.90 -41.57
C ARG A 433 -22.58 19.72 -41.31
N ARG A 434 -23.35 19.40 -40.27
CA ARG A 434 -24.63 20.09 -39.96
C ARG A 434 -24.42 21.40 -39.21
N ALA A 435 -23.27 21.62 -38.62
CA ALA A 435 -22.94 22.80 -37.84
C ALA A 435 -22.53 23.96 -38.78
N VAL A 436 -23.49 24.74 -39.27
CA VAL A 436 -23.33 25.93 -40.18
C VAL A 436 -22.88 27.17 -39.37
N ARG A 437 -22.30 27.11 -38.23
CA ARG A 437 -21.78 28.28 -37.52
C ARG A 437 -20.25 28.27 -37.55
N PRO A 438 -19.57 29.48 -37.65
CA PRO A 438 -18.13 29.52 -37.46
C PRO A 438 -17.85 29.05 -36.05
N ALA A 439 -17.68 27.76 -35.94
CA ALA A 439 -17.35 27.10 -34.68
C ALA A 439 -16.05 27.73 -34.17
N PHE A 440 -16.07 28.09 -32.94
CA PHE A 440 -14.94 28.33 -32.10
C PHE A 440 -13.88 27.27 -32.46
N ARG A 441 -12.84 27.66 -33.22
CA ARG A 441 -11.68 26.74 -33.45
C ARG A 441 -11.08 26.47 -32.09
N ALA A 442 -11.36 25.32 -31.58
CA ALA A 442 -10.67 24.85 -30.36
C ALA A 442 -9.17 25.02 -30.59
N SER A 443 -8.53 25.82 -29.78
CA SER A 443 -7.08 26.03 -29.93
C SER A 443 -6.39 24.70 -29.73
N MET A 444 -5.30 24.42 -30.47
CA MET A 444 -4.48 23.22 -30.31
C MET A 444 -4.13 22.92 -28.84
N GLY A 445 -4.03 23.98 -28.02
CA GLY A 445 -3.83 23.89 -26.59
C GLY A 445 -5.01 23.28 -25.81
N ILE A 446 -6.27 23.49 -26.26
CA ILE A 446 -7.45 22.88 -25.61
C ILE A 446 -7.50 21.38 -25.95
N LEU A 447 -7.34 21.03 -27.23
CA LEU A 447 -7.33 19.63 -27.66
C LEU A 447 -6.19 18.84 -26.99
N ARG A 448 -4.99 19.42 -26.96
CA ARG A 448 -3.83 18.81 -26.32
C ARG A 448 -4.04 18.61 -24.82
N ARG A 449 -4.57 19.62 -24.14
CA ARG A 449 -4.90 19.53 -22.71
C ARG A 449 -5.97 18.46 -22.44
N GLN A 450 -6.99 18.35 -23.32
CA GLN A 450 -8.04 17.33 -23.19
C GLN A 450 -7.48 15.92 -23.40
N ILE A 451 -6.60 15.74 -24.40
CA ILE A 451 -5.96 14.43 -24.68
C ILE A 451 -5.00 14.03 -23.52
N GLU A 452 -4.18 14.96 -23.05
CA GLU A 452 -3.30 14.75 -21.90
C GLU A 452 -4.13 14.43 -20.64
N GLN A 453 -5.27 15.10 -20.42
CA GLN A 453 -6.20 14.80 -19.34
C GLN A 453 -6.82 13.40 -19.48
N THR A 454 -7.19 12.99 -20.68
CA THR A 454 -7.80 11.68 -20.95
C THR A 454 -6.82 10.53 -20.66
N GLU A 455 -5.54 10.72 -20.96
CA GLU A 455 -4.49 9.70 -20.72
C GLU A 455 -4.01 9.64 -19.26
N GLU A 456 -4.09 10.75 -18.52
CA GLU A 456 -3.54 10.88 -17.16
C GLU A 456 -4.60 10.86 -16.03
N GLU A 457 -5.86 11.19 -16.28
CA GLU A 457 -6.84 11.52 -15.24
C GLU A 457 -8.05 10.57 -15.12
N ALA A 458 -8.21 9.58 -15.98
CA ALA A 458 -9.36 8.68 -15.91
C ALA A 458 -9.21 7.65 -14.78
N ASP A 459 -9.93 7.85 -13.68
CA ASP A 459 -9.93 6.97 -12.51
C ASP A 459 -10.81 5.71 -12.70
N ASN A 460 -11.70 5.71 -13.72
CA ASN A 460 -12.54 4.58 -14.02
C ASN A 460 -12.77 4.41 -15.53
N ASP A 461 -13.27 3.22 -15.92
CA ASP A 461 -13.47 2.87 -17.34
C ASP A 461 -14.54 3.73 -18.03
N GLU A 462 -15.58 4.19 -17.31
CA GLU A 462 -16.63 5.05 -17.85
C GLU A 462 -16.10 6.46 -18.10
N GLU A 463 -15.34 7.03 -17.17
CA GLU A 463 -14.68 8.32 -17.36
C GLU A 463 -13.69 8.29 -18.53
N LEU A 464 -12.95 7.19 -18.69
CA LEU A 464 -12.04 7.00 -19.81
C LEU A 464 -12.81 6.94 -21.17
N GLU A 465 -13.93 6.24 -21.22
CA GLU A 465 -14.75 6.16 -22.43
C GLU A 465 -15.42 7.50 -22.74
N ASP A 466 -15.96 8.20 -21.75
CA ASP A 466 -16.55 9.53 -21.88
C ASP A 466 -15.51 10.56 -22.32
N ALA A 467 -14.32 10.51 -21.75
CA ALA A 467 -13.22 11.39 -22.12
C ALA A 467 -12.72 11.13 -23.54
N ASN A 468 -12.61 9.87 -23.96
CA ASN A 468 -12.30 9.51 -25.34
C ASN A 468 -13.38 9.97 -26.33
N THR A 469 -14.65 9.83 -25.96
CA THR A 469 -15.78 10.29 -26.77
C THR A 469 -15.76 11.81 -26.91
N THR A 470 -15.56 12.54 -25.81
CA THR A 470 -15.43 13.99 -25.79
C THR A 470 -14.24 14.47 -26.64
N ALA A 471 -13.08 13.82 -26.49
CA ALA A 471 -11.90 14.14 -27.30
C ALA A 471 -12.13 13.87 -28.78
N LEU A 472 -12.87 12.81 -29.14
CA LEU A 472 -13.27 12.50 -30.51
C LEU A 472 -14.19 13.57 -31.07
N GLU A 473 -15.19 14.03 -30.31
CA GLU A 473 -16.11 15.09 -30.68
C GLU A 473 -15.41 16.45 -30.90
N ILE A 474 -14.40 16.76 -30.08
CA ILE A 474 -13.57 17.98 -30.22
C ILE A 474 -12.63 17.90 -31.40
N ALA A 475 -12.04 16.71 -31.66
CA ALA A 475 -11.05 16.51 -32.73
C ALA A 475 -11.70 16.49 -34.13
N THR A 476 -12.87 15.86 -34.24
CA THR A 476 -13.49 15.60 -35.55
C THR A 476 -13.90 16.86 -36.36
N PRO A 477 -14.40 17.96 -35.73
CA PRO A 477 -14.69 19.20 -36.48
C PRO A 477 -13.47 19.87 -37.12
N LEU A 478 -12.26 19.44 -36.67
CA LEU A 478 -10.99 19.95 -37.23
C LEU A 478 -10.58 19.21 -38.51
N PHE A 479 -11.29 18.13 -38.89
CA PHE A 479 -10.98 17.33 -40.07
C PHE A 479 -11.53 17.93 -41.34
N ARG A 480 -10.78 17.80 -42.42
CA ARG A 480 -11.33 17.98 -43.75
C ARG A 480 -12.46 16.99 -44.05
N GLU A 481 -13.35 17.35 -44.94
CA GLU A 481 -14.39 16.41 -45.39
C GLU A 481 -13.78 15.12 -46.00
N PRO A 482 -14.35 13.94 -45.70
CA PRO A 482 -13.86 12.71 -46.24
C PRO A 482 -14.13 12.64 -47.74
N SER A 483 -13.07 12.27 -48.49
CA SER A 483 -13.15 12.00 -49.91
C SER A 483 -14.07 10.81 -50.21
N THR A 484 -14.45 10.63 -51.46
CA THR A 484 -15.28 9.47 -51.89
C THR A 484 -14.55 8.14 -51.57
N SER A 485 -13.24 8.09 -51.79
CA SER A 485 -12.42 6.90 -51.45
C SER A 485 -12.37 6.61 -49.97
N GLU A 486 -12.24 7.66 -49.14
CA GLU A 486 -12.25 7.51 -47.68
C GLU A 486 -13.61 7.04 -47.15
N ARG A 487 -14.71 7.53 -47.71
CA ARG A 487 -16.05 7.03 -47.35
C ARG A 487 -16.26 5.57 -47.75
N HIS A 488 -15.67 5.15 -48.86
CA HIS A 488 -15.67 3.74 -49.25
C HIS A 488 -14.89 2.87 -48.27
N LEU A 489 -13.71 3.29 -47.84
CA LEU A 489 -12.90 2.61 -46.84
C LEU A 489 -13.63 2.50 -45.48
N LEU A 490 -14.26 3.59 -44.99
CA LEU A 490 -15.06 3.58 -43.77
C LEU A 490 -16.25 2.60 -43.88
N THR A 491 -16.95 2.56 -45.03
CA THR A 491 -18.05 1.63 -45.26
C THR A 491 -17.58 0.17 -45.24
N GLN A 492 -16.44 -0.12 -45.86
CA GLN A 492 -15.88 -1.47 -45.85
C GLN A 492 -15.48 -1.91 -44.45
N MET A 493 -14.82 -1.03 -43.69
CA MET A 493 -14.43 -1.31 -42.29
C MET A 493 -15.65 -1.52 -41.41
N ARG A 494 -16.70 -0.72 -41.57
CA ARG A 494 -17.96 -0.89 -40.82
C ARG A 494 -18.64 -2.21 -41.12
N ASN A 495 -18.72 -2.62 -42.39
CA ASN A 495 -19.34 -3.88 -42.81
C ASN A 495 -18.58 -5.06 -42.23
N TRP A 496 -17.23 -5.03 -42.29
CA TRP A 496 -16.38 -6.05 -41.67
C TRP A 496 -16.60 -6.12 -40.16
N ALA A 497 -16.57 -4.99 -39.46
CA ALA A 497 -16.72 -4.94 -38.01
C ALA A 497 -18.11 -5.44 -37.55
N ALA A 498 -19.17 -5.13 -38.33
CA ALA A 498 -20.54 -5.60 -38.06
C ALA A 498 -20.66 -7.13 -38.16
N GLU A 499 -19.92 -7.75 -39.07
CA GLU A 499 -19.87 -9.21 -39.21
C GLU A 499 -18.94 -9.83 -38.14
N ALA A 500 -17.74 -9.31 -38.00
CA ALA A 500 -16.70 -9.87 -37.14
C ALA A 500 -17.07 -9.91 -35.64
N ARG A 501 -17.82 -8.90 -35.15
CA ARG A 501 -18.24 -8.84 -33.73
C ARG A 501 -19.22 -9.93 -33.33
N THR A 502 -19.89 -10.62 -34.26
CA THR A 502 -20.89 -11.64 -33.95
C THR A 502 -20.33 -13.01 -33.63
N ARG A 503 -19.07 -13.23 -33.94
CA ARG A 503 -18.35 -14.50 -33.77
C ARG A 503 -16.97 -14.28 -33.16
N PRO A 504 -16.34 -15.32 -32.55
CA PRO A 504 -14.95 -15.25 -32.15
C PRO A 504 -14.04 -14.90 -33.35
N ASP A 505 -13.15 -13.93 -33.19
CA ASP A 505 -12.03 -13.71 -34.10
C ASP A 505 -10.93 -14.76 -33.91
N CYS A 506 -9.89 -14.76 -34.73
CA CYS A 506 -8.81 -15.73 -34.64
C CYS A 506 -8.12 -15.68 -33.28
N LYS A 507 -7.92 -14.49 -32.73
CA LYS A 507 -7.29 -14.27 -31.42
C LYS A 507 -8.15 -14.88 -30.30
N THR A 508 -9.45 -14.62 -30.30
CA THR A 508 -10.38 -15.18 -29.31
C THR A 508 -10.50 -16.70 -29.46
N SER A 509 -10.54 -17.21 -30.70
CA SER A 509 -10.58 -18.65 -30.94
C SER A 509 -9.36 -19.37 -30.36
N GLN A 510 -8.19 -18.73 -30.43
CA GLN A 510 -6.96 -19.25 -29.83
C GLN A 510 -6.98 -19.12 -28.29
N LEU A 511 -7.54 -18.02 -27.75
CA LEU A 511 -7.79 -17.88 -26.30
C LEU A 511 -8.70 -19.00 -25.80
N LEU A 512 -9.82 -19.27 -26.47
CA LEU A 512 -10.75 -20.33 -26.09
C LEU A 512 -10.07 -21.70 -26.09
N ARG A 513 -9.26 -22.00 -27.11
CA ARG A 513 -8.46 -23.23 -27.15
C ARG A 513 -7.53 -23.34 -25.94
N TRP A 514 -6.74 -22.30 -25.69
CA TRP A 514 -5.84 -22.24 -24.54
C TRP A 514 -6.56 -22.44 -23.20
N LEU A 515 -7.72 -21.82 -23.03
CA LEU A 515 -8.54 -21.98 -21.82
C LEU A 515 -9.07 -23.41 -21.67
N HIS A 516 -9.51 -24.04 -22.76
CA HIS A 516 -9.94 -25.44 -22.73
C HIS A 516 -8.79 -26.40 -22.43
N GLU A 517 -7.61 -26.15 -22.94
CA GLU A 517 -6.43 -26.97 -22.70
C GLU A 517 -5.86 -26.80 -21.27
N THR A 518 -5.85 -25.59 -20.73
CA THR A 518 -5.17 -25.26 -19.46
C THR A 518 -6.13 -25.19 -18.28
N ILE A 519 -7.27 -24.54 -18.42
CA ILE A 519 -8.22 -24.27 -17.34
C ILE A 519 -9.31 -25.32 -17.22
N LYS A 520 -9.81 -25.86 -18.37
CA LYS A 520 -10.88 -26.86 -18.40
C LYS A 520 -10.46 -28.09 -19.23
N PRO A 521 -9.31 -28.74 -18.93
CA PRO A 521 -8.81 -29.87 -19.70
C PRO A 521 -9.81 -31.04 -19.69
N ASN A 522 -10.05 -31.62 -20.87
CA ASN A 522 -11.01 -32.73 -21.03
C ASN A 522 -12.42 -32.42 -20.50
N GLY A 523 -12.82 -31.14 -20.47
CA GLY A 523 -14.13 -30.71 -19.97
C GLY A 523 -14.25 -30.58 -18.44
N ALA A 524 -13.21 -30.92 -17.68
CA ALA A 524 -13.18 -30.79 -16.24
C ALA A 524 -12.40 -29.55 -15.79
N TRP A 525 -12.90 -28.81 -14.81
CA TRP A 525 -12.21 -27.64 -14.27
C TRP A 525 -10.96 -28.05 -13.47
N SER A 526 -9.81 -27.52 -13.84
CA SER A 526 -8.56 -27.70 -13.10
C SER A 526 -8.48 -26.78 -11.87
N SER A 527 -7.41 -26.92 -11.07
CA SER A 527 -7.09 -25.96 -9.99
C SER A 527 -6.41 -24.68 -10.49
N GLU A 528 -6.02 -24.63 -11.76
CA GLU A 528 -5.32 -23.51 -12.36
C GLU A 528 -6.19 -22.28 -12.49
N ARG A 529 -5.58 -21.12 -12.29
CA ARG A 529 -6.20 -19.81 -12.45
C ARG A 529 -5.49 -18.98 -13.49
N VAL A 530 -6.25 -18.11 -14.15
CA VAL A 530 -5.72 -17.16 -15.12
C VAL A 530 -6.36 -15.80 -14.96
N ILE A 531 -5.55 -14.76 -15.14
CA ILE A 531 -6.01 -13.38 -15.28
C ILE A 531 -5.91 -12.99 -16.75
N ILE A 532 -6.97 -12.47 -17.31
CA ILE A 532 -7.03 -11.94 -18.66
C ILE A 532 -7.21 -10.44 -18.58
N PHE A 533 -6.20 -9.68 -19.03
CA PHE A 533 -6.26 -8.23 -19.07
C PHE A 533 -6.67 -7.71 -20.43
N THR A 534 -7.59 -6.74 -20.42
CA THR A 534 -7.94 -5.91 -21.57
C THR A 534 -7.97 -4.43 -21.22
N GLU A 535 -7.64 -3.55 -22.16
CA GLU A 535 -7.63 -2.10 -21.97
C GLU A 535 -9.07 -1.53 -21.95
N TYR A 536 -10.04 -2.20 -22.62
CA TYR A 536 -11.35 -1.63 -22.90
C TYR A 536 -12.52 -2.43 -22.32
N ARG A 537 -13.46 -1.71 -21.70
CA ARG A 537 -14.69 -2.30 -21.15
C ARG A 537 -15.56 -2.97 -22.23
N ALA A 538 -15.62 -2.38 -23.45
CA ALA A 538 -16.35 -2.97 -24.57
C ALA A 538 -15.79 -4.35 -24.95
N THR A 539 -14.47 -4.51 -25.01
CA THR A 539 -13.80 -5.80 -25.25
C THR A 539 -14.08 -6.77 -24.12
N GLN A 540 -14.04 -6.32 -22.87
CA GLN A 540 -14.33 -7.17 -21.71
C GLN A 540 -15.75 -7.76 -21.77
N LYS A 541 -16.75 -6.93 -22.06
CA LYS A 541 -18.16 -7.39 -22.22
C LYS A 541 -18.29 -8.38 -23.37
N TRP A 542 -17.69 -8.07 -24.52
CA TRP A 542 -17.72 -8.94 -25.68
C TRP A 542 -17.05 -10.30 -25.45
N LEU A 543 -15.90 -10.32 -24.75
CA LEU A 543 -15.25 -11.55 -24.33
C LEU A 543 -16.11 -12.34 -23.36
N LEU A 544 -16.75 -11.68 -22.38
CA LEU A 544 -17.64 -12.33 -21.43
C LEU A 544 -18.76 -13.07 -22.16
N ASP A 545 -19.45 -12.39 -23.09
CA ASP A 545 -20.55 -12.98 -23.88
C ASP A 545 -20.07 -14.21 -24.68
N LEU A 546 -18.86 -14.17 -25.20
CA LEU A 546 -18.28 -15.31 -25.94
C LEU A 546 -17.91 -16.47 -25.01
N LEU A 547 -17.30 -16.17 -23.86
CA LEU A 547 -16.93 -17.18 -22.86
C LEU A 547 -18.17 -17.86 -22.23
N GLU A 548 -19.28 -17.11 -22.07
CA GLU A 548 -20.58 -17.66 -21.65
C GLU A 548 -21.12 -18.67 -22.68
N ARG A 549 -21.08 -18.36 -23.97
CA ARG A 549 -21.54 -19.26 -25.04
C ARG A 549 -20.73 -20.54 -25.12
N GLU A 550 -19.43 -20.47 -24.81
CA GLU A 550 -18.52 -21.62 -24.80
C GLU A 550 -18.52 -22.42 -23.48
N GLY A 551 -19.39 -22.07 -22.51
CA GLY A 551 -19.50 -22.76 -21.22
C GLY A 551 -18.27 -22.58 -20.31
N LEU A 552 -17.55 -21.47 -20.48
CA LEU A 552 -16.40 -21.09 -19.65
C LEU A 552 -16.77 -20.06 -18.58
N ALA A 553 -17.97 -19.48 -18.63
CA ALA A 553 -18.50 -18.56 -17.65
C ALA A 553 -19.64 -19.17 -16.82
N GLU A 554 -19.48 -20.44 -16.40
CA GLU A 554 -20.39 -21.05 -15.42
C GLU A 554 -20.42 -20.17 -14.15
N PRO A 555 -21.56 -20.17 -13.40
CA PRO A 555 -21.68 -19.38 -12.19
C PRO A 555 -20.49 -19.57 -11.26
N GLU A 556 -19.90 -18.48 -10.82
CA GLU A 556 -18.73 -18.43 -9.92
C GLU A 556 -17.39 -18.91 -10.53
N ARG A 557 -17.34 -19.41 -11.78
CA ARG A 557 -16.08 -19.83 -12.42
C ARG A 557 -15.31 -18.68 -13.08
N LEU A 558 -16.04 -17.73 -13.63
CA LEU A 558 -15.50 -16.52 -14.23
C LEU A 558 -16.02 -15.30 -13.47
N LEU A 559 -15.10 -14.42 -13.08
CA LEU A 559 -15.43 -13.11 -12.50
C LEU A 559 -14.90 -11.99 -13.38
N THR A 560 -15.61 -10.87 -13.39
CA THR A 560 -15.19 -9.67 -14.11
C THR A 560 -14.82 -8.57 -13.14
N LEU A 561 -13.71 -7.87 -13.40
CA LEU A 561 -13.22 -6.76 -12.61
C LEU A 561 -13.00 -5.55 -13.53
N TYR A 562 -13.65 -4.40 -13.23
CA TYR A 562 -13.61 -3.20 -14.07
C TYR A 562 -13.67 -1.92 -13.24
N GLY A 563 -13.19 -0.81 -13.80
CA GLY A 563 -13.22 0.50 -13.16
C GLY A 563 -14.66 1.01 -12.99
N GLY A 564 -14.93 1.68 -11.85
CA GLY A 564 -16.28 2.14 -11.50
C GLY A 564 -17.14 1.12 -10.75
N MET A 565 -16.65 -0.11 -10.55
CA MET A 565 -17.31 -1.13 -9.73
C MET A 565 -17.40 -0.69 -8.26
N LYS A 566 -18.51 -1.04 -7.58
CA LYS A 566 -18.65 -0.76 -6.15
C LYS A 566 -17.55 -1.47 -5.34
N THR A 567 -17.04 -0.77 -4.36
CA THR A 567 -15.95 -1.27 -3.50
C THR A 567 -16.24 -2.63 -2.87
N GLU A 568 -17.47 -2.83 -2.37
CA GLU A 568 -17.87 -4.10 -1.73
C GLU A 568 -17.87 -5.29 -2.71
N GLU A 569 -18.28 -5.06 -3.96
CA GLU A 569 -18.27 -6.08 -5.01
C GLU A 569 -16.83 -6.41 -5.42
N ARG A 570 -16.00 -5.38 -5.54
CA ARG A 570 -14.57 -5.50 -5.87
C ARG A 570 -13.84 -6.34 -4.82
N GLU A 571 -14.07 -6.08 -3.53
CA GLU A 571 -13.46 -6.85 -2.44
C GLU A 571 -13.94 -8.31 -2.39
N LYS A 572 -15.22 -8.56 -2.70
CA LYS A 572 -15.74 -9.95 -2.82
C LYS A 572 -15.04 -10.71 -3.95
N ILE A 573 -14.90 -10.09 -5.12
CA ILE A 573 -14.22 -10.70 -6.28
C ILE A 573 -12.76 -11.02 -5.95
N LYS A 574 -12.07 -10.06 -5.33
CA LYS A 574 -10.70 -10.23 -4.89
C LYS A 574 -10.56 -11.37 -3.89
N ALA A 575 -11.41 -11.41 -2.86
CA ALA A 575 -11.41 -12.47 -1.87
C ALA A 575 -11.67 -13.85 -2.51
N ALA A 576 -12.62 -13.95 -3.42
CA ALA A 576 -12.94 -15.19 -4.13
C ALA A 576 -11.78 -15.66 -5.03
N PHE A 577 -11.10 -14.73 -5.71
CA PHE A 577 -9.99 -15.08 -6.60
C PHE A 577 -8.71 -15.42 -5.83
N GLN A 578 -8.53 -14.87 -4.63
CA GLN A 578 -7.35 -15.14 -3.80
C GLN A 578 -7.49 -16.33 -2.87
N ALA A 579 -8.72 -16.81 -2.58
CA ALA A 579 -8.96 -17.98 -1.75
C ALA A 579 -8.42 -19.26 -2.41
N ASP A 580 -8.12 -20.28 -1.61
CA ASP A 580 -7.64 -21.57 -2.11
C ASP A 580 -8.56 -22.14 -3.22
N PRO A 581 -8.04 -22.66 -4.33
CA PRO A 581 -8.83 -23.28 -5.39
C PRO A 581 -9.74 -24.43 -4.94
N ARG A 582 -9.47 -25.02 -3.78
CA ARG A 582 -10.34 -26.04 -3.15
C ARG A 582 -11.57 -25.43 -2.49
N GLU A 583 -11.49 -24.19 -2.04
CA GLU A 583 -12.58 -23.46 -1.38
C GLU A 583 -13.38 -22.59 -2.36
N SER A 584 -12.69 -21.97 -3.31
CA SER A 584 -13.29 -21.07 -4.29
C SER A 584 -13.33 -21.71 -5.67
N PRO A 585 -14.51 -21.74 -6.33
CA PRO A 585 -14.65 -22.28 -7.68
C PRO A 585 -14.06 -21.40 -8.78
N VAL A 586 -13.68 -20.15 -8.48
CA VAL A 586 -13.19 -19.18 -9.46
C VAL A 586 -11.91 -19.66 -10.16
N ARG A 587 -11.89 -19.59 -11.49
CA ARG A 587 -10.76 -19.99 -12.33
C ARG A 587 -10.28 -18.91 -13.29
N ILE A 588 -11.18 -18.06 -13.74
CA ILE A 588 -10.90 -17.01 -14.72
C ILE A 588 -11.25 -15.66 -14.12
N LEU A 589 -10.33 -14.72 -14.15
CA LEU A 589 -10.57 -13.31 -13.84
C LEU A 589 -10.35 -12.47 -15.11
N LEU A 590 -11.42 -11.86 -15.60
CA LEU A 590 -11.37 -10.96 -16.75
C LEU A 590 -11.37 -9.52 -16.26
N ALA A 591 -10.22 -8.82 -16.38
CA ALA A 591 -9.99 -7.53 -15.74
C ALA A 591 -9.67 -6.42 -16.75
N THR A 592 -10.08 -5.18 -16.44
CA THR A 592 -9.61 -3.96 -17.11
C THR A 592 -8.44 -3.33 -16.36
N ASP A 593 -7.69 -2.45 -17.03
CA ASP A 593 -6.54 -1.76 -16.42
C ASP A 593 -6.95 -0.92 -15.19
N ALA A 594 -8.01 -0.11 -15.32
CA ALA A 594 -8.47 0.77 -14.25
C ALA A 594 -8.89 0.01 -12.98
N ALA A 595 -9.40 -1.21 -13.13
CA ALA A 595 -9.79 -2.03 -11.99
C ALA A 595 -8.62 -2.74 -11.33
N SER A 596 -7.54 -2.99 -12.06
CA SER A 596 -6.42 -3.80 -11.60
C SER A 596 -5.41 -3.01 -10.78
N GLU A 597 -5.47 -1.68 -10.78
CA GLU A 597 -4.54 -0.87 -10.01
C GLU A 597 -4.58 -1.22 -8.53
N GLY A 598 -3.40 -1.49 -7.97
CA GLY A 598 -3.20 -1.76 -6.56
C GLY A 598 -3.73 -3.08 -6.01
N ILE A 599 -4.30 -3.97 -6.81
CA ILE A 599 -4.83 -5.25 -6.33
C ILE A 599 -3.74 -6.32 -6.29
N ASP A 600 -3.75 -7.11 -5.22
CA ASP A 600 -2.92 -8.28 -5.05
C ASP A 600 -3.68 -9.49 -5.60
N LEU A 601 -3.10 -10.25 -6.53
CA LEU A 601 -3.77 -11.38 -7.20
C LEU A 601 -2.87 -12.63 -7.31
N GLN A 602 -1.73 -12.65 -6.60
CA GLN A 602 -0.67 -13.65 -6.77
C GLN A 602 -0.86 -14.94 -5.99
N ASN A 603 -1.74 -15.01 -4.96
CA ASN A 603 -1.73 -16.13 -4.00
C ASN A 603 -1.83 -17.51 -4.66
N HIS A 604 -2.76 -17.66 -5.60
CA HIS A 604 -3.01 -18.92 -6.30
C HIS A 604 -3.09 -18.74 -7.82
N CYS A 605 -2.48 -17.67 -8.35
CA CYS A 605 -2.44 -17.40 -9.77
C CYS A 605 -1.03 -17.01 -10.22
N HIS A 606 -0.50 -17.74 -11.18
CA HIS A 606 0.82 -17.50 -11.79
C HIS A 606 0.74 -17.37 -13.32
N ARG A 607 -0.48 -17.26 -13.88
CA ARG A 607 -0.72 -17.09 -15.32
C ARG A 607 -1.46 -15.81 -15.62
N LEU A 608 -0.94 -15.03 -16.54
CA LEU A 608 -1.52 -13.76 -16.97
C LEU A 608 -1.51 -13.68 -18.49
N ILE A 609 -2.66 -13.34 -19.07
CA ILE A 609 -2.81 -13.15 -20.52
C ILE A 609 -3.07 -11.66 -20.78
N HIS A 610 -2.21 -11.03 -21.57
CA HIS A 610 -2.52 -9.74 -22.18
C HIS A 610 -3.34 -9.99 -23.44
N TYR A 611 -4.64 -9.70 -23.39
CA TYR A 611 -5.51 -9.86 -24.56
C TYR A 611 -5.10 -8.91 -25.69
N GLU A 612 -4.64 -7.70 -25.34
CA GLU A 612 -3.84 -6.83 -26.19
C GLU A 612 -2.58 -6.35 -25.45
N ILE A 613 -1.51 -6.10 -26.19
CA ILE A 613 -0.27 -5.56 -25.65
C ILE A 613 -0.45 -4.05 -25.45
N PRO A 614 -0.37 -3.52 -24.22
CA PRO A 614 -0.44 -2.09 -24.00
C PRO A 614 0.67 -1.34 -24.74
N TRP A 615 0.36 -0.22 -25.35
CA TRP A 615 1.35 0.63 -26.01
C TRP A 615 2.23 1.38 -25.01
N ASN A 616 1.74 1.57 -23.78
CA ASN A 616 2.48 2.15 -22.69
C ASN A 616 3.22 1.06 -21.89
N PRO A 617 4.55 1.05 -21.87
CA PRO A 617 5.35 0.07 -21.15
C PRO A 617 5.08 0.02 -19.63
N ASN A 618 4.73 1.16 -19.03
CA ASN A 618 4.44 1.21 -17.59
C ASN A 618 3.17 0.40 -17.26
N ARG A 619 2.14 0.45 -18.11
CA ARG A 619 0.92 -0.36 -17.94
C ARG A 619 1.23 -1.87 -18.04
N LEU A 620 2.12 -2.24 -18.96
CA LEU A 620 2.57 -3.64 -19.09
C LEU A 620 3.17 -4.13 -17.77
N GLU A 621 4.11 -3.37 -17.20
CA GLU A 621 4.75 -3.74 -15.92
C GLU A 621 3.78 -3.65 -14.73
N GLN A 622 2.85 -2.72 -14.72
CA GLN A 622 1.81 -2.67 -13.70
C GLN A 622 0.92 -3.92 -13.72
N ARG A 623 0.49 -4.40 -14.92
CA ARG A 623 -0.26 -5.66 -15.06
C ARG A 623 0.56 -6.85 -14.60
N ASN A 624 1.81 -6.97 -15.05
CA ASN A 624 2.71 -8.07 -14.69
C ASN A 624 2.93 -8.12 -13.17
N GLY A 625 3.10 -6.97 -12.53
CA GLY A 625 3.27 -6.83 -11.09
C GLY A 625 2.06 -7.25 -10.25
N ARG A 626 0.92 -7.64 -10.86
CA ARG A 626 -0.22 -8.20 -10.11
C ARG A 626 0.01 -9.63 -9.66
N ILE A 627 0.83 -10.38 -10.39
CA ILE A 627 1.19 -11.76 -10.08
C ILE A 627 2.70 -11.96 -9.86
N ASP A 628 3.57 -11.16 -10.50
CA ASP A 628 5.01 -11.16 -10.28
C ASP A 628 5.37 -10.23 -9.11
N ARG A 629 5.23 -10.74 -7.89
CA ARG A 629 5.48 -9.95 -6.68
C ARG A 629 5.82 -10.82 -5.47
N HIS A 630 6.20 -10.16 -4.37
CA HIS A 630 6.41 -10.81 -3.09
C HIS A 630 5.18 -11.63 -2.68
N GLY A 631 5.42 -12.83 -2.12
CA GLY A 631 4.37 -13.76 -1.71
C GLY A 631 3.81 -14.64 -2.85
N GLN A 632 4.36 -14.58 -4.06
CA GLN A 632 4.05 -15.55 -5.12
C GLN A 632 4.59 -16.92 -4.74
N ARG A 633 3.70 -17.94 -4.73
CA ARG A 633 4.05 -19.32 -4.34
C ARG A 633 4.70 -20.12 -5.48
N ALA A 634 4.36 -19.81 -6.71
CA ALA A 634 4.91 -20.50 -7.89
C ALA A 634 6.37 -20.06 -8.14
N SER A 635 7.23 -21.00 -8.54
CA SER A 635 8.60 -20.71 -8.94
C SER A 635 8.71 -19.93 -10.25
N GLU A 636 7.67 -20.01 -11.08
CA GLU A 636 7.59 -19.36 -12.39
C GLU A 636 6.26 -18.63 -12.55
N VAL A 637 6.32 -17.48 -13.21
CA VAL A 637 5.15 -16.69 -13.61
C VAL A 637 5.13 -16.60 -15.12
N ASN A 638 4.03 -17.08 -15.72
CA ASN A 638 3.85 -17.14 -17.17
C ASN A 638 3.00 -15.97 -17.65
N ILE A 639 3.57 -15.15 -18.51
CA ILE A 639 2.92 -14.00 -19.13
C ILE A 639 2.74 -14.25 -20.62
N TYR A 640 1.50 -14.28 -21.05
CA TYR A 640 1.13 -14.64 -22.42
C TYR A 640 0.77 -13.41 -23.23
N HIS A 641 1.27 -13.38 -24.48
CA HIS A 641 0.97 -12.37 -25.48
C HIS A 641 0.54 -13.02 -26.79
N PHE A 642 -0.50 -12.46 -27.44
CA PHE A 642 -0.90 -12.91 -28.76
C PHE A 642 0.03 -12.34 -29.84
N VAL A 643 0.57 -13.23 -30.66
CA VAL A 643 1.45 -12.91 -31.78
C VAL A 643 0.95 -13.60 -33.06
N SER A 644 1.40 -13.14 -34.23
CA SER A 644 1.13 -13.87 -35.47
C SER A 644 1.89 -15.20 -35.50
N SER A 645 1.32 -16.24 -36.15
CA SER A 645 1.99 -17.50 -36.42
C SER A 645 3.27 -17.34 -37.25
N LYS A 646 3.48 -16.20 -37.92
CA LYS A 646 4.71 -15.81 -38.60
C LYS A 646 5.77 -15.20 -37.70
N PHE A 647 5.48 -15.08 -36.39
CA PHE A 647 6.38 -14.47 -35.42
C PHE A 647 7.73 -15.22 -35.39
N ARG A 648 8.82 -14.46 -35.58
CA ARG A 648 10.17 -14.99 -35.51
C ARG A 648 10.71 -14.89 -34.11
N ASN A 649 10.80 -15.98 -33.39
CA ASN A 649 11.37 -16.07 -32.05
C ASN A 649 12.91 -15.89 -32.09
N ALA A 650 13.39 -14.78 -32.66
CA ALA A 650 14.79 -14.48 -32.78
C ALA A 650 15.34 -13.80 -31.51
N PRO A 651 16.61 -14.02 -31.12
CA PRO A 651 17.25 -13.32 -30.00
C PRO A 651 17.19 -11.81 -30.18
N ILE A 652 17.17 -11.07 -29.07
CA ILE A 652 17.02 -9.59 -28.94
C ILE A 652 18.03 -8.78 -29.82
N GLY A 653 19.11 -9.40 -30.31
CA GLY A 653 20.15 -8.77 -31.14
C GLY A 653 19.83 -8.52 -32.61
N LEU A 654 18.65 -8.90 -33.10
CA LEU A 654 18.20 -8.65 -34.47
C LEU A 654 17.37 -7.37 -34.61
N ASP A 655 17.86 -6.25 -34.08
CA ASP A 655 17.30 -4.90 -34.27
C ASP A 655 17.27 -4.43 -35.74
N ASN A 656 17.72 -5.23 -36.67
CA ASN A 656 17.95 -4.85 -38.07
C ASN A 656 16.91 -5.40 -39.08
N ALA A 657 15.89 -6.14 -38.66
CA ALA A 657 14.85 -6.57 -39.56
C ALA A 657 13.96 -5.39 -39.97
N HIS A 658 13.85 -5.14 -41.29
CA HIS A 658 12.86 -4.22 -41.82
C HIS A 658 11.46 -4.85 -41.69
N LEU A 659 10.61 -4.26 -40.88
CA LEU A 659 9.21 -4.63 -40.77
C LEU A 659 8.39 -3.76 -41.73
N ASN A 660 7.47 -4.38 -42.45
CA ASN A 660 6.47 -3.65 -43.23
C ASN A 660 5.37 -3.16 -42.30
N VAL A 661 5.70 -2.14 -41.50
CA VAL A 661 4.80 -1.59 -40.51
C VAL A 661 3.50 -1.11 -41.18
N GLY A 662 2.37 -1.57 -40.65
CA GLY A 662 1.03 -1.36 -41.22
C GLY A 662 0.38 -2.65 -41.67
N GLU A 663 1.11 -3.73 -41.81
CA GLU A 663 0.56 -5.07 -41.90
C GLU A 663 0.37 -5.66 -40.49
N LEU A 664 -0.71 -6.40 -40.27
CA LEU A 664 -1.06 -6.94 -38.95
C LEU A 664 0.06 -7.77 -38.31
N ASP A 665 0.65 -8.64 -39.11
CA ASP A 665 1.70 -9.57 -38.66
C ASP A 665 2.93 -8.80 -38.16
N ASP A 666 3.39 -7.79 -38.92
CA ASP A 666 4.55 -6.97 -38.59
C ASP A 666 4.31 -5.98 -37.46
N ASP A 667 3.11 -5.45 -37.36
CA ASP A 667 2.70 -4.59 -36.25
C ASP A 667 2.69 -5.36 -34.91
N LEU A 668 2.16 -6.59 -34.90
CA LEU A 668 2.19 -7.47 -33.71
C LEU A 668 3.62 -7.87 -33.35
N GLU A 669 4.46 -8.15 -34.36
CA GLU A 669 5.89 -8.44 -34.12
C GLU A 669 6.58 -7.21 -33.49
N PHE A 670 6.29 -6.00 -33.96
CA PHE A 670 6.83 -4.77 -33.35
C PHE A 670 6.41 -4.61 -31.90
N LEU A 671 5.13 -4.83 -31.58
CA LEU A 671 4.61 -4.75 -30.21
C LEU A 671 5.26 -5.79 -29.28
N MET A 672 5.41 -7.03 -29.76
CA MET A 672 6.07 -8.08 -28.98
C MET A 672 7.56 -7.81 -28.76
N ARG A 673 8.26 -7.25 -29.75
CA ARG A 673 9.65 -6.78 -29.58
C ARG A 673 9.73 -5.65 -28.57
N ALA A 674 8.79 -4.71 -28.60
CA ALA A 674 8.70 -3.66 -27.59
C ALA A 674 8.49 -4.24 -26.19
N ALA A 675 7.57 -5.21 -26.02
CA ALA A 675 7.33 -5.89 -24.75
C ALA A 675 8.59 -6.62 -24.22
N ARG A 676 9.30 -7.35 -25.10
CA ARG A 676 10.58 -7.99 -24.74
C ARG A 676 11.67 -6.98 -24.39
N LYS A 677 11.71 -5.84 -25.10
CA LYS A 677 12.65 -4.77 -24.78
C LYS A 677 12.36 -4.17 -23.42
N VAL A 678 11.09 -3.93 -23.10
CA VAL A 678 10.64 -3.48 -21.76
C VAL A 678 11.14 -4.43 -20.68
N GLU A 679 10.97 -5.73 -20.88
CA GLU A 679 11.47 -6.76 -19.96
C GLU A 679 12.99 -6.65 -19.73
N SER A 680 13.75 -6.42 -20.82
CA SER A 680 15.22 -6.33 -20.74
C SER A 680 15.75 -5.04 -20.10
N ILE A 681 14.93 -3.97 -20.08
CA ILE A 681 15.34 -2.64 -19.61
C ILE A 681 14.55 -2.17 -18.39
N ARG A 682 13.98 -3.09 -17.59
CA ARG A 682 13.18 -2.73 -16.40
C ARG A 682 13.83 -1.63 -15.53
N GLU A 683 15.16 -1.68 -15.41
CA GLU A 683 15.94 -0.70 -14.66
C GLU A 683 15.79 0.74 -15.15
N ASP A 684 15.58 0.91 -16.47
CA ASP A 684 15.53 2.22 -17.13
C ASP A 684 14.11 2.59 -17.61
N LEU A 685 13.10 1.86 -17.18
CA LEU A 685 11.73 2.01 -17.70
C LEU A 685 11.21 3.45 -17.61
N GLY A 686 11.58 4.17 -16.54
CA GLY A 686 11.23 5.57 -16.38
C GLY A 686 11.74 6.51 -17.49
N LYS A 687 12.92 6.22 -18.07
CA LYS A 687 13.51 7.03 -19.16
C LYS A 687 13.26 6.47 -20.55
N VAL A 688 13.38 5.18 -20.67
CA VAL A 688 13.28 4.49 -21.96
C VAL A 688 11.83 4.17 -22.30
N GLY A 689 10.99 3.97 -21.27
CA GLY A 689 9.56 3.71 -21.44
C GLY A 689 8.82 4.75 -22.29
N PRO A 690 8.92 6.06 -22.01
CA PRO A 690 8.31 7.09 -22.86
C PRO A 690 8.82 7.09 -24.29
N VAL A 691 10.11 6.77 -24.51
CA VAL A 691 10.70 6.66 -25.86
C VAL A 691 10.16 5.43 -26.59
N ILE A 692 10.00 4.30 -25.90
CA ILE A 692 9.36 3.12 -26.46
C ILE A 692 7.90 3.42 -26.80
N ALA A 693 7.14 4.03 -25.89
CA ALA A 693 5.76 4.41 -26.13
C ALA A 693 5.61 5.30 -27.39
N GLU A 694 6.44 6.35 -27.49
CA GLU A 694 6.46 7.24 -28.68
C GLU A 694 6.82 6.48 -29.96
N GLN A 695 7.79 5.57 -29.91
CA GLN A 695 8.20 4.76 -31.06
C GLN A 695 7.13 3.75 -31.46
N VAL A 696 6.45 3.13 -30.49
CA VAL A 696 5.30 2.26 -30.75
C VAL A 696 4.19 3.04 -31.46
N GLU A 697 3.86 4.22 -30.95
CA GLU A 697 2.86 5.08 -31.57
C GLU A 697 3.21 5.47 -33.01
N HIS A 698 4.47 5.88 -33.25
CA HIS A 698 4.95 6.24 -34.59
C HIS A 698 4.95 5.03 -35.54
N ALA A 699 5.31 3.85 -35.04
CA ALA A 699 5.26 2.63 -35.84
C ALA A 699 3.82 2.27 -36.20
N MET A 700 2.91 2.35 -35.24
CA MET A 700 1.49 2.06 -35.47
C MET A 700 0.83 3.02 -36.48
N LEU A 701 1.37 4.26 -36.62
CA LEU A 701 0.95 5.23 -37.64
C LEU A 701 1.72 5.08 -38.97
N GLY A 702 2.55 4.05 -39.12
CA GLY A 702 3.32 3.80 -40.35
C GLY A 702 4.53 4.71 -40.56
N ARG A 703 4.99 5.42 -39.53
CA ARG A 703 6.11 6.39 -39.63
C ARG A 703 7.47 5.81 -39.25
N ARG A 704 7.48 4.65 -38.65
CA ARG A 704 8.69 4.03 -38.12
C ARG A 704 8.64 2.51 -38.34
N THR A 705 9.80 1.93 -38.74
CA THR A 705 9.93 0.50 -39.01
C THR A 705 10.88 -0.22 -38.06
N ARG A 706 11.53 0.51 -37.16
CA ARG A 706 12.52 -0.04 -36.22
C ARG A 706 12.33 0.51 -34.81
N LEU A 707 12.52 -0.34 -33.83
CA LEU A 707 12.65 0.05 -32.43
C LEU A 707 14.12 0.42 -32.16
N ASP A 708 14.40 1.68 -31.84
CA ASP A 708 15.74 2.18 -31.51
C ASP A 708 15.70 2.88 -30.14
N THR A 709 16.30 2.24 -29.15
CA THR A 709 16.40 2.74 -27.79
C THR A 709 17.82 3.16 -27.43
N ALA A 710 18.81 2.95 -28.32
CA ALA A 710 20.22 3.17 -28.01
C ALA A 710 20.51 4.60 -27.52
N ALA A 711 19.99 5.62 -28.19
CA ALA A 711 20.17 7.02 -27.77
C ALA A 711 19.46 7.33 -26.45
N ALA A 712 18.34 6.68 -26.15
CA ALA A 712 17.62 6.85 -24.89
C ALA A 712 18.34 6.12 -23.74
N GLU A 713 18.84 4.92 -23.99
CA GLU A 713 19.65 4.15 -23.05
C GLU A 713 20.98 4.88 -22.72
N GLU A 714 21.63 5.45 -23.73
CA GLU A 714 22.84 6.27 -23.54
C GLU A 714 22.54 7.53 -22.69
N LYS A 715 21.45 8.23 -22.99
CA LYS A 715 20.96 9.36 -22.15
C LYS A 715 20.52 8.93 -20.78
N ALA A 716 20.06 7.70 -20.59
CA ALA A 716 19.70 7.11 -19.31
C ALA A 716 20.94 6.73 -18.47
N ALA A 717 22.06 6.38 -19.12
CA ALA A 717 23.25 5.88 -18.44
C ALA A 717 23.80 6.79 -17.32
N PRO A 718 23.86 8.14 -17.45
CA PRO A 718 24.27 9.01 -16.34
C PRO A 718 23.33 8.96 -15.14
N LEU A 719 22.01 8.87 -15.39
CA LEU A 719 21.04 8.74 -14.32
C LEU A 719 21.05 7.32 -13.71
N ARG A 720 21.24 6.29 -14.53
CA ARG A 720 21.43 4.92 -14.04
C ARG A 720 22.59 4.87 -13.03
N ARG A 721 23.72 5.53 -13.35
CA ARG A 721 24.86 5.65 -12.43
C ARG A 721 24.50 6.44 -11.17
N LEU A 722 23.71 7.50 -11.29
CA LEU A 722 23.22 8.30 -10.16
C LEU A 722 22.26 7.50 -9.27
N LEU A 723 21.39 6.66 -9.86
CA LEU A 723 20.38 5.88 -9.18
C LEU A 723 20.89 4.51 -8.71
N ARG A 724 22.04 4.01 -9.19
CA ARG A 724 22.68 2.79 -8.67
C ARG A 724 23.20 3.07 -7.26
N VAL A 725 22.43 2.62 -6.29
CA VAL A 725 22.65 3.00 -4.91
C VAL A 725 23.74 2.16 -4.27
N GLU A 726 24.01 0.89 -4.63
CA GLU A 726 25.08 0.19 -3.89
C GLU A 726 25.62 -1.09 -4.49
N ARG A 727 26.96 -1.21 -4.42
CA ARG A 727 27.70 -2.45 -4.64
C ARG A 727 27.67 -3.44 -3.46
N ARG A 728 27.05 -3.05 -2.31
CA ARG A 728 27.11 -3.81 -1.03
C ARG A 728 25.75 -4.19 -0.47
N LEU A 729 24.76 -4.40 -1.33
CA LEU A 729 23.39 -4.73 -0.93
C LEU A 729 23.33 -5.98 -0.04
N LYS A 730 24.15 -7.00 -0.32
CA LYS A 730 24.25 -8.21 0.50
C LYS A 730 24.72 -7.90 1.92
N GLU A 731 25.81 -7.13 2.08
CA GLU A 731 26.32 -6.76 3.40
C GLU A 731 25.32 -5.90 4.21
N GLN A 732 24.52 -5.08 3.51
CA GLN A 732 23.47 -4.29 4.17
C GLN A 732 22.33 -5.17 4.66
N ILE A 733 21.85 -6.09 3.82
CA ILE A 733 20.82 -7.06 4.20
C ILE A 733 21.28 -7.92 5.37
N GLU A 734 22.56 -8.36 5.39
CA GLU A 734 23.14 -9.08 6.52
C GLU A 734 23.11 -8.25 7.82
N LYS A 735 23.47 -6.98 7.76
CA LYS A 735 23.40 -6.08 8.92
C LYS A 735 21.97 -5.87 9.43
N LEU A 736 21.02 -5.70 8.50
CA LEU A 736 19.60 -5.55 8.84
C LEU A 736 19.05 -6.82 9.50
N HIS A 737 19.42 -7.97 8.99
CA HIS A 737 19.07 -9.26 9.59
C HIS A 737 19.62 -9.41 11.02
N VAL A 738 20.91 -9.10 11.22
CA VAL A 738 21.52 -9.14 12.56
C VAL A 738 20.79 -8.18 13.50
N GLN A 739 20.52 -6.95 13.09
CA GLN A 739 19.81 -5.95 13.90
C GLN A 739 18.40 -6.42 14.27
N LEU A 740 17.69 -7.07 13.36
CA LEU A 740 16.38 -7.65 13.63
C LEU A 740 16.46 -8.77 14.69
N GLN A 741 17.47 -9.65 14.58
CA GLN A 741 17.66 -10.75 15.54
C GLN A 741 18.08 -10.23 16.93
N GLU A 742 18.95 -9.21 16.98
CA GLU A 742 19.31 -8.54 18.24
C GLU A 742 18.08 -7.93 18.91
N SER A 743 17.27 -7.18 18.17
CA SER A 743 16.02 -6.58 18.68
C SER A 743 15.03 -7.66 19.19
N ARG A 744 14.92 -8.79 18.47
CA ARG A 744 14.07 -9.93 18.90
C ARG A 744 14.54 -10.53 20.23
N GLN A 745 15.85 -10.65 20.41
CA GLN A 745 16.44 -11.17 21.63
C GLN A 745 16.28 -10.19 22.80
N GLU A 746 16.55 -8.92 22.61
CA GLU A 746 16.40 -7.88 23.64
C GLU A 746 14.95 -7.77 24.13
N LEU A 747 13.99 -7.83 23.22
CA LEU A 747 12.57 -7.82 23.56
C LEU A 747 12.07 -9.17 24.11
N GLN A 748 12.88 -10.23 24.05
CA GLN A 748 12.48 -11.60 24.42
C GLN A 748 11.18 -12.05 23.73
N LEU A 749 11.03 -11.71 22.45
CA LEU A 749 9.86 -12.02 21.66
C LEU A 749 9.94 -13.45 21.10
N THR A 750 9.27 -14.36 21.81
CA THR A 750 9.05 -15.74 21.37
C THR A 750 7.56 -16.01 21.24
N PRO A 751 7.13 -16.93 20.34
CA PRO A 751 5.73 -17.32 20.22
C PRO A 751 5.12 -17.75 21.55
N GLN A 752 5.88 -18.47 22.37
CA GLN A 752 5.47 -18.97 23.68
C GLN A 752 5.22 -17.82 24.66
N ASN A 753 6.06 -16.78 24.66
CA ASN A 753 5.87 -15.63 25.54
C ASN A 753 4.63 -14.81 25.15
N VAL A 754 4.37 -14.64 23.85
CA VAL A 754 3.17 -13.93 23.35
C VAL A 754 1.91 -14.73 23.71
N GLN A 755 1.91 -16.04 23.51
CA GLN A 755 0.81 -16.93 23.91
C GLN A 755 0.55 -16.82 25.42
N ALA A 756 1.59 -16.93 26.26
CA ALA A 756 1.46 -16.87 27.70
C ALA A 756 0.88 -15.54 28.18
N VAL A 757 1.24 -14.42 27.54
CA VAL A 757 0.68 -13.10 27.82
C VAL A 757 -0.82 -13.08 27.52
N VAL A 758 -1.26 -13.63 26.39
CA VAL A 758 -2.68 -13.70 26.02
C VAL A 758 -3.45 -14.59 26.99
N GLU A 759 -2.97 -15.79 27.26
CA GLU A 759 -3.64 -16.72 28.17
C GLU A 759 -3.79 -16.16 29.59
N THR A 760 -2.72 -15.54 30.13
CA THR A 760 -2.77 -14.89 31.44
C THR A 760 -3.77 -13.73 31.46
N ALA A 761 -3.83 -12.93 30.40
CA ALA A 761 -4.76 -11.82 30.32
C ALA A 761 -6.22 -12.28 30.24
N LEU A 762 -6.50 -13.31 29.43
CA LEU A 762 -7.83 -13.93 29.35
C LEU A 762 -8.27 -14.50 30.71
N GLU A 763 -7.38 -15.19 31.40
CA GLU A 763 -7.63 -15.69 32.77
C GLU A 763 -7.97 -14.54 33.74
N LEU A 764 -7.17 -13.48 33.76
CA LEU A 764 -7.40 -12.32 34.63
C LEU A 764 -8.68 -11.57 34.27
N ALA A 765 -9.07 -11.55 32.97
CA ALA A 765 -10.30 -10.95 32.51
C ALA A 765 -11.54 -11.86 32.73
N GLY A 766 -11.35 -13.09 33.23
CA GLY A 766 -12.46 -14.05 33.37
C GLY A 766 -13.06 -14.51 32.05
N GLN A 767 -12.25 -14.46 30.97
CA GLN A 767 -12.63 -14.91 29.64
C GLN A 767 -12.31 -16.40 29.46
N PRO A 768 -13.00 -17.10 28.54
CA PRO A 768 -12.65 -18.48 28.21
C PRO A 768 -11.25 -18.57 27.58
N SER A 769 -10.54 -19.68 27.86
CA SER A 769 -9.21 -19.94 27.34
C SER A 769 -9.23 -20.25 25.84
N LEU A 770 -8.11 -19.98 25.15
CA LEU A 770 -7.91 -20.37 23.76
C LEU A 770 -8.02 -21.89 23.62
N GLN A 771 -8.63 -22.37 22.52
CA GLN A 771 -8.81 -23.78 22.25
C GLN A 771 -7.70 -24.28 21.31
N PRO A 772 -6.78 -25.15 21.76
CA PRO A 772 -5.72 -25.66 20.91
C PRO A 772 -6.29 -26.57 19.81
N VAL A 773 -5.78 -26.42 18.60
CA VAL A 773 -6.12 -27.22 17.44
C VAL A 773 -4.86 -27.53 16.64
N MET A 774 -4.79 -28.73 16.07
CA MET A 774 -3.73 -29.12 15.14
C MET A 774 -4.27 -28.98 13.72
N LEU A 775 -3.64 -28.07 12.96
CA LEU A 775 -4.03 -27.85 11.56
C LEU A 775 -3.12 -28.66 10.64
N PRO A 776 -3.68 -29.44 9.72
CA PRO A 776 -2.89 -30.10 8.71
C PRO A 776 -2.22 -29.09 7.77
N ASP A 777 -1.10 -29.47 7.19
CA ASP A 777 -0.54 -28.69 6.09
C ASP A 777 -1.49 -28.79 4.86
N PRO A 778 -1.84 -27.67 4.24
CA PRO A 778 -2.73 -27.69 3.08
C PRO A 778 -2.26 -28.58 1.93
N ASP A 779 -0.97 -28.69 1.74
CA ASP A 779 -0.35 -29.47 0.66
C ASP A 779 0.12 -30.87 1.13
N GLY A 780 0.04 -31.15 2.42
CA GLY A 780 0.42 -32.44 3.00
C GLY A 780 1.93 -32.72 3.06
N GLU A 781 2.76 -31.70 2.77
CA GLU A 781 4.22 -31.82 2.73
C GLU A 781 4.88 -31.61 4.12
N ARG A 782 4.19 -30.92 5.03
CA ARG A 782 4.70 -30.55 6.36
C ARG A 782 3.86 -31.20 7.47
N PRO A 783 4.43 -31.37 8.67
CA PRO A 783 3.66 -31.85 9.81
C PRO A 783 2.56 -30.86 10.20
N ALA A 784 1.49 -31.40 10.84
CA ALA A 784 0.43 -30.55 11.37
C ALA A 784 0.97 -29.52 12.37
N ILE A 785 0.47 -28.31 12.33
CA ILE A 785 0.93 -27.17 13.13
C ILE A 785 -0.02 -26.88 14.30
N PRO A 786 0.50 -26.47 15.47
CA PRO A 786 -0.34 -26.01 16.57
C PRO A 786 -0.91 -24.61 16.28
N ALA A 787 -2.22 -24.49 16.40
CA ALA A 787 -2.94 -23.24 16.27
C ALA A 787 -4.02 -23.14 17.37
N PHE A 788 -4.68 -22.01 17.48
CA PHE A 788 -5.65 -21.76 18.54
C PHE A 788 -6.94 -21.17 17.97
N ILE A 789 -8.07 -21.77 18.31
CA ILE A 789 -9.39 -21.17 18.02
C ILE A 789 -9.70 -20.18 19.14
N VAL A 790 -10.07 -18.96 18.76
CA VAL A 790 -10.55 -17.94 19.69
C VAL A 790 -12.03 -18.23 20.00
N PRO A 791 -12.39 -18.56 21.25
CA PRO A 791 -13.77 -18.83 21.61
C PRO A 791 -14.61 -17.55 21.60
N GLU A 792 -15.92 -17.66 21.87
CA GLU A 792 -16.75 -16.48 22.08
C GLU A 792 -16.34 -15.75 23.37
N LEU A 793 -15.80 -14.53 23.18
CA LEU A 793 -15.37 -13.66 24.26
C LEU A 793 -16.50 -12.70 24.66
N ARG A 794 -16.55 -12.33 25.93
CA ARG A 794 -17.63 -11.49 26.50
C ARG A 794 -17.21 -10.00 26.51
N GLY A 795 -18.22 -9.11 26.45
CA GLY A 795 -18.01 -7.66 26.56
C GLY A 795 -17.19 -7.12 25.39
N SER A 796 -16.31 -6.15 25.68
CA SER A 796 -15.40 -5.54 24.70
C SER A 796 -14.43 -6.54 24.04
N TRP A 797 -14.16 -7.67 24.69
CA TRP A 797 -13.33 -8.72 24.11
C TRP A 797 -13.97 -9.38 22.89
N GLY A 798 -15.30 -9.32 22.72
CA GLY A 798 -15.97 -9.81 21.53
C GLY A 798 -15.49 -9.17 20.23
N ALA A 799 -15.00 -7.94 20.32
CA ALA A 799 -14.45 -7.22 19.17
C ALA A 799 -13.13 -7.82 18.62
N VAL A 800 -12.51 -8.76 19.33
CA VAL A 800 -11.33 -9.51 18.84
C VAL A 800 -11.66 -10.35 17.60
N LYS A 801 -12.93 -10.76 17.43
CA LYS A 801 -13.37 -11.51 16.23
C LYS A 801 -13.25 -10.71 14.94
N GLU A 802 -13.27 -9.39 15.01
CA GLU A 802 -13.00 -8.55 13.84
C GLU A 802 -11.58 -8.83 13.29
N GLY A 803 -11.48 -9.28 12.04
CA GLY A 803 -10.22 -9.64 11.38
C GLY A 803 -9.83 -11.12 11.47
N LEU A 804 -10.53 -11.94 12.28
CA LEU A 804 -10.37 -13.40 12.25
C LEU A 804 -11.14 -14.05 11.11
N GLU A 805 -12.24 -13.43 10.68
CA GLU A 805 -13.09 -13.95 9.63
C GLU A 805 -12.32 -14.10 8.31
N HIS A 806 -12.44 -15.26 7.68
CA HIS A 806 -11.86 -15.47 6.37
C HIS A 806 -12.61 -14.63 5.32
N PRO A 807 -11.92 -13.84 4.48
CA PRO A 807 -12.57 -12.90 3.57
C PRO A 807 -13.59 -13.52 2.62
N TYR A 808 -13.39 -14.77 2.23
CA TYR A 808 -14.26 -15.49 1.31
C TYR A 808 -15.27 -16.41 2.03
N THR A 809 -14.79 -17.37 2.87
CA THR A 809 -15.66 -18.38 3.51
C THR A 809 -16.47 -17.82 4.67
N ARG A 810 -16.11 -16.66 5.19
CA ARG A 810 -16.74 -16.02 6.36
C ARG A 810 -16.65 -16.83 7.66
N GLN A 811 -15.81 -17.84 7.71
CA GLN A 811 -15.51 -18.61 8.92
C GLN A 811 -14.36 -17.96 9.69
N ASP A 812 -14.44 -18.06 11.03
CA ASP A 812 -13.35 -17.59 11.89
C ASP A 812 -12.11 -18.48 11.70
N ARG A 813 -10.98 -17.86 11.38
CA ARG A 813 -9.70 -18.55 11.24
C ARG A 813 -9.03 -18.71 12.60
N PRO A 814 -8.35 -19.83 12.85
CA PRO A 814 -7.51 -20.00 14.03
C PRO A 814 -6.32 -19.02 14.01
N ILE A 815 -5.84 -18.68 15.19
CA ILE A 815 -4.67 -17.83 15.36
C ILE A 815 -3.41 -18.67 15.61
N VAL A 816 -2.28 -18.14 15.17
CA VAL A 816 -0.93 -18.64 15.48
C VAL A 816 -0.08 -17.51 16.03
N PHE A 817 0.91 -17.82 16.86
CA PHE A 817 1.82 -16.83 17.45
C PHE A 817 3.20 -16.84 16.78
N ASP A 818 3.45 -17.80 15.90
CA ASP A 818 4.70 -17.95 15.19
C ASP A 818 4.59 -17.40 13.77
N HIS A 819 5.50 -16.48 13.43
CA HIS A 819 5.56 -15.84 12.12
C HIS A 819 5.93 -16.84 11.02
N GLU A 820 6.84 -17.77 11.31
CA GLU A 820 7.27 -18.79 10.34
C GLU A 820 6.11 -19.74 10.00
N VAL A 821 5.29 -20.04 11.00
CA VAL A 821 4.10 -20.88 10.85
C VAL A 821 2.99 -20.19 10.05
N ALA A 822 2.85 -18.87 10.20
CA ALA A 822 1.85 -18.07 9.48
C ALA A 822 2.25 -17.79 8.02
N SER A 823 3.56 -17.88 7.71
CA SER A 823 4.07 -17.54 6.38
C SER A 823 3.48 -18.40 5.29
N GLY A 824 2.94 -17.76 4.25
CA GLY A 824 2.33 -18.41 3.10
C GLY A 824 0.99 -19.11 3.39
N ARG A 825 0.36 -18.90 4.56
CA ARG A 825 -0.94 -19.49 4.93
C ARG A 825 -2.03 -18.43 5.03
N ASP A 826 -3.15 -18.65 4.39
CA ASP A 826 -4.36 -17.80 4.43
C ASP A 826 -5.45 -18.36 5.35
N ASP A 827 -5.31 -19.61 5.79
CA ASP A 827 -6.21 -20.32 6.71
C ASP A 827 -5.93 -20.01 8.20
N VAL A 828 -4.90 -19.23 8.51
CA VAL A 828 -4.56 -18.80 9.88
C VAL A 828 -4.36 -17.28 9.95
N VAL A 829 -4.43 -16.74 11.18
CA VAL A 829 -4.14 -15.34 11.46
C VAL A 829 -2.96 -15.24 12.43
N LEU A 830 -1.93 -14.48 12.07
CA LEU A 830 -0.81 -14.21 12.98
C LEU A 830 -1.24 -13.23 14.08
N ALA A 831 -1.19 -13.68 15.33
CA ALA A 831 -1.44 -12.85 16.49
C ALA A 831 -0.15 -12.07 16.90
N HIS A 832 0.21 -11.07 16.10
CA HIS A 832 1.33 -10.15 16.36
C HIS A 832 1.04 -9.15 17.50
N LEU A 833 2.02 -8.37 17.97
CA LEU A 833 1.86 -7.50 19.14
C LEU A 833 0.76 -6.43 19.00
N ASN A 834 0.44 -5.98 17.78
CA ASN A 834 -0.68 -5.07 17.53
C ASN A 834 -1.98 -5.79 17.14
N HIS A 835 -1.98 -7.13 17.04
CA HIS A 835 -3.22 -7.87 16.87
C HIS A 835 -4.16 -7.53 18.03
N ARG A 836 -5.45 -7.35 17.76
CA ARG A 836 -6.43 -6.83 18.75
C ARG A 836 -6.42 -7.64 20.05
N LEU A 837 -6.41 -8.95 19.96
CA LEU A 837 -6.32 -9.85 21.13
C LEU A 837 -5.06 -9.58 21.96
N VAL A 838 -3.89 -9.54 21.32
CA VAL A 838 -2.61 -9.32 22.01
C VAL A 838 -2.53 -7.91 22.58
N SER A 839 -2.94 -6.92 21.80
CA SER A 839 -2.97 -5.51 22.23
C SER A 839 -3.87 -5.30 23.46
N MET A 840 -5.06 -5.90 23.49
CA MET A 840 -5.95 -5.86 24.65
C MET A 840 -5.32 -6.56 25.86
N SER A 841 -4.69 -7.70 25.67
CA SER A 841 -3.98 -8.45 26.72
C SER A 841 -2.84 -7.63 27.33
N LEU A 842 -2.04 -6.98 26.47
CA LEU A 842 -0.95 -6.10 26.92
C LEU A 842 -1.49 -4.90 27.73
N ARG A 843 -2.59 -4.29 27.27
CA ARG A 843 -3.20 -3.15 27.95
C ARG A 843 -3.71 -3.55 29.34
N LEU A 844 -4.39 -4.69 29.45
CA LEU A 844 -4.89 -5.20 30.72
C LEU A 844 -3.75 -5.44 31.73
N LEU A 845 -2.72 -6.18 31.31
CA LEU A 845 -1.57 -6.47 32.19
C LEU A 845 -0.81 -5.21 32.59
N ARG A 846 -0.62 -4.27 31.66
CA ARG A 846 0.05 -2.98 31.97
C ARG A 846 -0.76 -2.12 32.92
N ALA A 847 -2.07 -2.18 32.89
CA ALA A 847 -2.93 -1.46 33.83
C ALA A 847 -2.71 -1.90 35.28
N GLU A 848 -2.31 -3.14 35.51
CA GLU A 848 -2.00 -3.67 36.84
C GLU A 848 -0.81 -2.94 37.52
N VAL A 849 0.05 -2.22 36.79
CA VAL A 849 1.10 -1.35 37.35
C VAL A 849 0.48 -0.33 38.31
N TRP A 850 -0.69 0.18 38.00
CA TRP A 850 -1.36 1.27 38.70
C TRP A 850 -2.57 0.82 39.53
N SER A 851 -2.92 -0.47 39.50
CA SER A 851 -4.07 -1.00 40.22
C SER A 851 -3.95 -0.78 41.74
N PRO A 852 -4.96 -0.20 42.42
CA PRO A 852 -4.96 -0.12 43.86
C PRO A 852 -5.08 -1.48 44.53
N ASP A 853 -4.55 -1.64 45.74
CA ASP A 853 -4.48 -2.92 46.47
C ASP A 853 -5.83 -3.65 46.57
N SER A 854 -6.95 -2.91 46.64
CA SER A 854 -8.31 -3.45 46.74
C SER A 854 -8.85 -4.07 45.46
N ARG A 855 -8.24 -3.75 44.27
CA ARG A 855 -8.67 -4.26 42.96
C ARG A 855 -7.57 -4.99 42.22
N ARG A 856 -6.42 -5.20 42.88
CA ARG A 856 -5.24 -5.82 42.26
C ARG A 856 -5.51 -7.28 41.91
N LYS A 857 -5.24 -7.66 40.67
CA LYS A 857 -5.32 -9.01 40.17
C LYS A 857 -3.96 -9.73 40.20
N LEU A 858 -2.86 -8.98 40.28
CA LEU A 858 -1.49 -9.46 40.37
C LEU A 858 -0.80 -8.91 41.62
N TYR A 859 -0.10 -9.77 42.38
CA TYR A 859 0.73 -9.37 43.51
C TYR A 859 2.01 -8.70 43.09
N ARG A 860 2.51 -8.99 41.88
CA ARG A 860 3.77 -8.50 41.28
C ARG A 860 5.01 -8.95 42.09
N VAL A 861 4.89 -10.04 42.84
CA VAL A 861 5.94 -10.68 43.60
C VAL A 861 5.88 -12.17 43.32
N THR A 862 7.01 -12.77 43.05
CA THR A 862 7.15 -14.23 42.91
C THR A 862 8.38 -14.74 43.62
N ALA A 863 8.42 -16.02 43.88
CA ALA A 863 9.57 -16.71 44.37
C ALA A 863 9.90 -17.91 43.50
N ARG A 864 11.16 -18.17 43.25
CA ARG A 864 11.65 -19.34 42.49
C ARG A 864 12.68 -20.10 43.27
N ILE A 865 12.68 -21.43 43.17
CA ILE A 865 13.70 -22.26 43.71
C ILE A 865 14.74 -22.54 42.63
N VAL A 866 15.98 -22.23 42.90
CA VAL A 866 17.11 -22.38 41.99
C VAL A 866 18.07 -23.38 42.54
N PRO A 867 18.69 -24.29 41.76
CA PRO A 867 19.69 -25.23 42.22
C PRO A 867 20.88 -24.51 42.86
N ASN A 868 21.40 -25.05 43.95
CA ASN A 868 22.56 -24.49 44.70
C ASN A 868 23.82 -24.32 43.85
N LEU A 869 23.97 -25.09 42.77
CA LEU A 869 25.09 -24.96 41.83
C LEU A 869 25.00 -23.67 41.01
N ALA A 870 23.77 -23.13 40.84
CA ALA A 870 23.54 -21.91 40.07
C ALA A 870 23.50 -20.66 40.96
N LEU A 871 23.05 -20.82 42.22
CA LEU A 871 22.94 -19.72 43.20
C LEU A 871 23.07 -20.32 44.62
N ASP A 872 24.14 -20.00 45.31
CA ASP A 872 24.46 -20.54 46.63
C ASP A 872 23.82 -19.74 47.79
N THR A 873 23.29 -18.57 47.47
CA THR A 873 22.77 -17.61 48.46
C THR A 873 21.43 -17.06 47.99
N PRO A 874 20.42 -16.91 48.87
CA PRO A 874 19.18 -16.27 48.52
C PRO A 874 19.40 -14.87 47.94
N ALA A 875 18.67 -14.56 46.88
CA ALA A 875 18.79 -13.32 46.16
C ALA A 875 17.39 -12.64 46.02
N VAL A 876 17.39 -11.32 46.00
CA VAL A 876 16.21 -10.51 45.68
C VAL A 876 16.53 -9.72 44.44
N ILE A 877 15.64 -9.82 43.45
CA ILE A 877 15.72 -9.05 42.20
C ILE A 877 14.47 -8.18 42.08
N ALA A 878 14.69 -6.92 41.81
CA ALA A 878 13.62 -5.93 41.60
C ALA A 878 13.64 -5.40 40.16
N HIS A 879 12.48 -5.32 39.55
CA HIS A 879 12.26 -4.69 38.25
C HIS A 879 11.67 -3.29 38.47
N GLY A 880 12.34 -2.28 37.97
CA GLY A 880 11.89 -0.87 38.05
C GLY A 880 11.58 -0.34 36.66
N ARG A 881 10.48 0.38 36.51
CA ARG A 881 10.14 1.09 35.27
C ARG A 881 10.72 2.50 35.33
N LEU A 882 11.64 2.82 34.44
CA LEU A 882 12.19 4.16 34.24
C LEU A 882 11.38 4.85 33.13
N LEU A 883 10.86 6.03 33.42
CA LEU A 883 10.14 6.86 32.45
C LEU A 883 10.76 8.25 32.41
N LEU A 884 11.22 8.69 31.24
CA LEU A 884 11.69 10.05 30.99
C LEU A 884 10.64 10.81 30.20
N LEU A 885 10.22 11.96 30.73
CA LEU A 885 9.25 12.87 30.10
C LEU A 885 9.95 14.15 29.64
N GLY A 886 9.59 14.63 28.46
CA GLY A 886 10.00 15.95 27.98
C GLY A 886 9.25 17.08 28.69
N GLY A 887 9.69 18.31 28.48
CA GLY A 887 9.02 19.50 29.05
C GLY A 887 7.59 19.73 28.57
N ASP A 888 7.19 19.09 27.49
CA ASP A 888 5.84 19.06 26.90
C ASP A 888 5.03 17.82 27.34
N ASN A 889 5.49 17.11 28.37
CA ASN A 889 4.96 15.83 28.84
C ASN A 889 5.00 14.69 27.81
N GLN A 890 5.75 14.85 26.74
CA GLN A 890 5.99 13.75 25.81
C GLN A 890 6.93 12.71 26.40
N ARG A 891 6.58 11.43 26.19
CA ARG A 891 7.42 10.33 26.60
C ARG A 891 8.64 10.26 25.67
N LEU A 892 9.83 10.53 26.24
CA LEU A 892 11.10 10.47 25.51
C LEU A 892 11.75 9.10 25.58
N HIS A 893 11.65 8.44 26.72
CA HIS A 893 12.28 7.13 26.94
C HIS A 893 11.54 6.37 28.04
N GLU A 894 11.35 5.08 27.81
CA GLU A 894 10.82 4.16 28.80
C GLU A 894 11.64 2.87 28.76
N GLU A 895 12.12 2.41 29.91
CA GLU A 895 12.95 1.22 30.04
C GLU A 895 12.58 0.45 31.31
N LEU A 896 12.68 -0.88 31.23
CA LEU A 896 12.59 -1.77 32.38
C LEU A 896 13.99 -2.06 32.91
N ILE A 897 14.36 -1.38 33.97
CA ILE A 897 15.65 -1.58 34.64
C ILE A 897 15.57 -2.69 35.69
N VAL A 898 16.65 -3.45 35.85
CA VAL A 898 16.72 -4.55 36.79
C VAL A 898 17.86 -4.34 37.76
N ALA A 899 17.58 -4.54 39.04
CA ALA A 899 18.58 -4.46 40.11
C ALA A 899 18.38 -5.60 41.10
N GLY A 900 19.44 -6.04 41.74
CA GLY A 900 19.33 -7.13 42.71
C GLY A 900 20.47 -7.14 43.78
N GLY A 901 20.30 -8.03 44.73
CA GLY A 901 21.30 -8.28 45.74
C GLY A 901 21.10 -9.62 46.46
N PHE A 902 22.18 -10.12 47.00
CA PHE A 902 22.22 -11.33 47.82
C PHE A 902 21.82 -11.02 49.28
N LEU A 903 21.09 -11.93 49.87
CA LEU A 903 20.80 -11.89 51.31
C LEU A 903 21.82 -12.78 52.05
N ARG A 904 22.93 -12.17 52.54
CA ARG A 904 23.97 -12.85 53.29
C ARG A 904 23.93 -12.44 54.78
N GLU A 905 23.78 -13.39 55.66
CA GLU A 905 23.78 -13.14 57.11
C GLU A 905 22.79 -12.00 57.55
N GLY A 906 21.65 -11.92 56.93
CA GLY A 906 20.68 -10.88 57.22
C GLY A 906 20.99 -9.49 56.62
N ARG A 907 22.04 -9.38 55.78
CA ARG A 907 22.44 -8.16 55.11
C ARG A 907 22.17 -8.26 53.60
N PHE A 908 21.73 -7.16 53.02
CA PHE A 908 21.59 -7.04 51.60
C PHE A 908 22.91 -6.59 50.93
N VAL A 909 23.46 -7.46 50.09
CA VAL A 909 24.68 -7.19 49.34
C VAL A 909 24.36 -7.00 47.87
N ARG A 910 24.57 -5.78 47.35
CA ARG A 910 24.27 -5.42 45.97
C ARG A 910 25.00 -6.31 44.96
N MET A 911 24.30 -6.77 43.96
CA MET A 911 24.85 -7.46 42.78
C MET A 911 25.30 -6.45 41.71
N ASN A 912 26.30 -6.81 40.93
CA ASN A 912 26.62 -6.16 39.69
C ASN A 912 25.67 -6.66 38.55
N VAL A 913 25.68 -6.00 37.39
CA VAL A 913 24.81 -6.33 36.26
C VAL A 913 24.96 -7.80 35.83
N GLY A 914 26.20 -8.29 35.74
CA GLY A 914 26.45 -9.69 35.35
C GLY A 914 25.89 -10.72 36.34
N GLN A 915 25.99 -10.45 37.64
CA GLN A 915 25.42 -11.30 38.68
C GLN A 915 23.89 -11.29 38.67
N VAL A 916 23.27 -10.14 38.42
CA VAL A 916 21.82 -10.03 38.25
C VAL A 916 21.37 -10.85 37.04
N GLN A 917 22.05 -10.73 35.89
CA GLN A 917 21.73 -11.50 34.70
C GLN A 917 21.92 -13.02 34.93
N GLN A 918 22.96 -13.43 35.61
CA GLN A 918 23.18 -14.82 35.96
C GLN A 918 22.07 -15.38 36.86
N ALA A 919 21.65 -14.61 37.86
CA ALA A 919 20.55 -15.00 38.74
C ALA A 919 19.20 -15.08 38.00
N LEU A 920 18.93 -14.16 37.09
CA LEU A 920 17.75 -14.20 36.24
C LEU A 920 17.76 -15.43 35.32
N ASN A 921 18.88 -15.72 34.67
CA ASN A 921 19.00 -16.87 33.79
C ASN A 921 18.81 -18.19 34.58
N ALA A 922 19.38 -18.29 35.77
CA ALA A 922 19.20 -19.43 36.67
C ALA A 922 17.73 -19.57 37.11
N ALA A 923 17.07 -18.46 37.43
CA ALA A 923 15.66 -18.45 37.77
C ALA A 923 14.75 -18.81 36.60
N SER A 924 15.07 -18.40 35.38
CA SER A 924 14.29 -18.71 34.16
C SER A 924 14.43 -20.20 33.77
N ALA A 925 15.59 -20.81 34.03
CA ALA A 925 15.80 -22.23 33.77
C ALA A 925 15.14 -23.15 34.82
N SER A 926 14.64 -22.59 35.94
CA SER A 926 13.99 -23.34 36.99
C SER A 926 12.49 -23.44 36.76
N SER A 927 11.97 -24.67 36.63
CA SER A 927 10.53 -24.96 36.53
C SER A 927 9.84 -25.12 37.89
N VAL A 928 10.58 -25.09 38.98
CA VAL A 928 10.06 -25.35 40.33
C VAL A 928 9.57 -24.08 40.97
N SER A 929 8.26 -23.97 41.16
CA SER A 929 7.63 -22.94 42.02
C SER A 929 7.52 -23.47 43.43
N PRO A 930 7.85 -22.70 44.51
CA PRO A 930 7.55 -23.13 45.86
C PRO A 930 6.02 -23.24 46.00
N GLN A 931 5.53 -24.49 46.08
CA GLN A 931 4.24 -24.78 46.67
C GLN A 931 4.41 -24.75 48.18
N VAL A 932 4.25 -23.63 48.80
CA VAL A 932 4.28 -23.52 50.26
C VAL A 932 3.05 -22.80 50.75
#